data_305c134a4c9f714a1767fde864edb963
#
_entry.id   305c134a4c9f714a1767fde864edb963
#
_cell.length_a   1.000
_cell.length_b   1.000
_cell.length_c   1.000
_cell.angle_alpha   90.00
_cell.angle_beta   90.00
_cell.angle_gamma   90.00
#
_symmetry.space_group_name_H-M   'P 1'
#
loop_
_entity.id
_entity.type
_entity.pdbx_description
1 polymer ?
#
loop_
_entity_poly.entity_id
_entity_poly.type
_entity_poly.pdbx_seq_one_letter_code
_entity_poly.pdbx_strand_id
1 'polypeptide(L)'
;MAIKLGILSHQTECLDRVNKVFEDVPMKITEDIFANPIFDKEDVRLKTNIKEIQKNFDGKEIPREFRTSVPDHFGIDIRMETGTGKTYCYTRLMYELNKRYGFHKFILLVPTTPIKEGTRAFIESNYANKHFADLYPDKSISLSVLNAQKRKKGRKMFPQAISDFARGTILEKGRINALLLSSGMLLSKPTMDIEYDQTLFGNFSNPYDTLKATKPIVIIDEPHKFKRENTAYQRLLERIDPLCVIRFGATFPTLPKSDQKDYNNLIFNLGPCEAFNSNLVKGVATQMIEQESLNETKIKLMEIINSPKACVLRNEKTGKNFTLGLGENLSIVDNEFGGITIETIGKTADDEIKRGVTLSNGQILVKGDQIYSGIYGNTYQELMITQAIKNHIEQERENFFRERKIKTLSLFFIDSIYSYRGEEGDGALRISFENILKTNLEKELDKFKNSNAMIHKEYVSFLESSLKDISLTNGGYFAEDNSTADEDIQKEVDQILRDKQSLLSFKDEKGSWNTRRFIFSKWTLREGWDNPNVFQICKLRSSGSEISKLQEVGRGLRLPVDEYGNRISDEQFYLTYLFDYSEKDFAESLIKEINKDSGLTQKNIKDMLAQVAKDRGIDEKTLFISLLTNDYIDMDGNILIENKNKLISNYPEFNSGLEQNKVINRNKKEQGMVSIRKSKFAEIKELWTKINQKYYLSLDEISDDELYEATLEILNQGIMEDVLARTIEKKTSVENGALVLKESTVNYYVLDEVMLYGDFLKQIQSGTGLPVQVMHRALCEYHKSNKLDKAFFNRNTLTNFIKAFQTWFEEAFLKRFSYKALRVDSLETALTDINGEPKDKIVQGAVGIIRDDNLSVPDNFLYDKVIFDSPKEKDSIKDSNIDEVVVFGKIPRRSVQVPLYFGGTTSPDFMYVIKKNEDTEINLIVETKDVDKESTLRSTEKLKIESAKKFFGELKKEGINVSFEKQLKDDDIVNMINKLVR
;
A
#
# COMPACT_ATOMS: atom_id res chain seq x y z
N MET A 1 -16.94 -1.40 -10.42
CA MET A 1 -15.76 -2.15 -9.92
C MET A 1 -15.77 -2.12 -8.41
N ALA A 2 -15.57 -3.25 -7.73
CA ALA A 2 -15.49 -3.30 -6.27
C ALA A 2 -14.04 -3.58 -5.86
N ILE A 3 -13.45 -2.70 -5.05
CA ILE A 3 -12.12 -2.91 -4.49
C ILE A 3 -12.17 -4.13 -3.57
N LYS A 4 -11.22 -5.05 -3.70
CA LYS A 4 -11.08 -6.20 -2.82
C LYS A 4 -9.96 -5.95 -1.83
N LEU A 5 -10.28 -6.06 -0.55
CA LEU A 5 -9.29 -5.93 0.52
C LEU A 5 -8.64 -7.29 0.80
N GLY A 6 -7.31 -7.29 0.87
CA GLY A 6 -6.53 -8.46 1.27
C GLY A 6 -6.01 -8.31 2.70
N ILE A 7 -5.74 -9.42 3.35
CA ILE A 7 -5.08 -9.47 4.66
C ILE A 7 -3.57 -9.48 4.42
N LEU A 8 -2.88 -8.47 4.93
CA LEU A 8 -1.43 -8.34 4.77
C LEU A 8 -0.71 -8.76 6.07
N SER A 9 0.45 -9.41 5.93
CA SER A 9 1.22 -9.95 7.06
C SER A 9 1.58 -8.88 8.10
N HIS A 10 2.12 -7.74 7.66
CA HIS A 10 2.50 -6.64 8.55
C HIS A 10 1.31 -6.04 9.31
N GLN A 11 0.11 -6.02 8.70
CA GLN A 11 -1.11 -5.56 9.37
C GLN A 11 -1.57 -6.55 10.44
N THR A 12 -1.51 -7.84 10.15
CA THR A 12 -1.84 -8.90 11.11
C THR A 12 -0.87 -8.86 12.28
N GLU A 13 0.43 -8.76 12.01
CA GLU A 13 1.45 -8.64 13.04
C GLU A 13 1.23 -7.41 13.93
N CYS A 14 0.92 -6.24 13.34
CA CYS A 14 0.58 -5.03 14.09
C CYS A 14 -0.58 -5.29 15.06
N LEU A 15 -1.64 -5.92 14.61
CA LEU A 15 -2.82 -6.24 15.43
C LEU A 15 -2.51 -7.24 16.53
N ASP A 16 -1.70 -8.26 16.24
CA ASP A 16 -1.29 -9.26 17.23
C ASP A 16 -0.43 -8.63 18.33
N ARG A 17 0.44 -7.69 17.99
CA ARG A 17 1.22 -6.92 18.97
C ARG A 17 0.34 -6.04 19.85
N VAL A 18 -0.67 -5.34 19.29
CA VAL A 18 -1.63 -4.60 20.12
C VAL A 18 -2.43 -5.52 21.02
N ASN A 19 -2.89 -6.65 20.52
CA ASN A 19 -3.60 -7.64 21.31
C ASN A 19 -2.72 -8.16 22.46
N LYS A 20 -1.44 -8.44 22.19
CA LYS A 20 -0.49 -8.88 23.21
C LYS A 20 -0.30 -7.87 24.35
N VAL A 21 -0.45 -6.56 24.09
CA VAL A 21 -0.39 -5.54 25.16
C VAL A 21 -1.43 -5.81 26.24
N PHE A 22 -2.64 -6.21 25.87
CA PHE A 22 -3.76 -6.44 26.78
C PHE A 22 -3.93 -7.90 27.21
N GLU A 23 -3.01 -8.79 26.82
CA GLU A 23 -3.06 -10.21 27.17
C GLU A 23 -3.00 -10.39 28.69
N ASP A 24 -3.91 -11.21 29.23
CA ASP A 24 -4.05 -11.50 30.66
C ASP A 24 -4.32 -10.29 31.58
N VAL A 25 -4.59 -9.11 31.00
CA VAL A 25 -4.98 -7.92 31.77
C VAL A 25 -6.46 -8.02 32.17
N PRO A 26 -6.79 -7.90 33.48
CA PRO A 26 -8.17 -8.01 33.92
C PRO A 26 -9.03 -6.86 33.40
N MET A 27 -10.12 -7.21 32.73
CA MET A 27 -11.14 -6.25 32.30
C MET A 27 -12.30 -6.29 33.27
N LYS A 28 -12.74 -5.10 33.76
CA LYS A 28 -13.88 -4.94 34.65
C LYS A 28 -15.03 -4.24 33.88
N ILE A 29 -16.18 -4.88 33.86
CA ILE A 29 -17.41 -4.24 33.35
C ILE A 29 -17.88 -3.27 34.43
N THR A 30 -18.16 -2.03 34.04
CA THR A 30 -18.69 -0.98 34.90
C THR A 30 -20.20 -1.13 35.06
N GLU A 31 -20.80 -0.47 36.08
CA GLU A 31 -22.25 -0.39 36.22
C GLU A 31 -22.90 0.38 35.06
N ASP A 32 -22.14 1.26 34.44
CA ASP A 32 -22.57 2.05 33.29
C ASP A 32 -22.46 1.21 31.99
N ILE A 33 -23.56 0.59 31.58
CA ILE A 33 -23.65 -0.30 30.41
C ILE A 33 -23.28 0.39 29.08
N PHE A 34 -23.25 1.71 29.04
CA PHE A 34 -22.83 2.53 27.89
C PHE A 34 -21.32 2.78 27.84
N ALA A 35 -20.57 2.41 28.88
CA ALA A 35 -19.14 2.60 28.96
C ALA A 35 -18.36 1.35 28.53
N ASN A 36 -17.13 1.54 28.06
CA ASN A 36 -16.21 0.41 27.84
C ASN A 36 -15.91 -0.33 29.15
N PRO A 37 -15.57 -1.64 29.06
CA PRO A 37 -14.86 -2.31 30.15
C PRO A 37 -13.59 -1.51 30.50
N ILE A 38 -13.26 -1.44 31.77
CA ILE A 38 -12.08 -0.71 32.27
C ILE A 38 -10.99 -1.68 32.73
N PHE A 39 -9.76 -1.24 32.64
CA PHE A 39 -8.59 -1.92 33.21
C PHE A 39 -7.76 -0.96 34.04
N ASP A 40 -6.92 -1.49 34.90
CA ASP A 40 -5.98 -0.70 35.67
C ASP A 40 -4.80 -0.30 34.76
N LYS A 41 -4.65 1.01 34.52
CA LYS A 41 -3.58 1.57 33.66
C LYS A 41 -2.17 1.32 34.23
N GLU A 42 -2.06 1.04 35.55
CA GLU A 42 -0.81 0.74 36.24
C GLU A 42 -0.55 -0.75 36.41
N ASP A 43 -1.39 -1.63 35.86
CA ASP A 43 -1.20 -3.07 35.95
C ASP A 43 0.18 -3.51 35.41
N VAL A 44 0.89 -4.29 36.23
CA VAL A 44 2.25 -4.75 35.92
C VAL A 44 2.31 -5.55 34.61
N ARG A 45 1.21 -6.27 34.28
CA ARG A 45 1.13 -7.06 33.04
C ARG A 45 1.19 -6.18 31.80
N LEU A 46 0.53 -5.03 31.78
CA LEU A 46 0.65 -4.06 30.67
C LEU A 46 2.12 -3.68 30.43
N LYS A 47 2.82 -3.33 31.51
CA LYS A 47 4.24 -2.92 31.45
C LYS A 47 5.14 -4.08 31.01
N THR A 48 4.86 -5.30 31.48
CA THR A 48 5.60 -6.50 31.11
C THR A 48 5.37 -6.87 29.65
N ASN A 49 4.12 -6.92 29.21
CA ASN A 49 3.75 -7.24 27.85
C ASN A 49 4.37 -6.25 26.84
N ILE A 50 4.31 -4.95 27.13
CA ILE A 50 4.96 -3.92 26.30
C ILE A 50 6.48 -4.14 26.22
N LYS A 51 7.13 -4.40 27.36
CA LYS A 51 8.57 -4.67 27.38
C LYS A 51 8.94 -5.90 26.58
N GLU A 52 8.15 -6.98 26.66
CA GLU A 52 8.37 -8.19 25.88
C GLU A 52 8.22 -7.95 24.38
N ILE A 53 7.15 -7.24 23.97
CA ILE A 53 6.96 -6.85 22.58
C ILE A 53 8.17 -6.04 22.09
N GLN A 54 8.64 -5.09 22.89
CA GLN A 54 9.76 -4.23 22.53
C GLN A 54 11.11 -4.95 22.51
N LYS A 55 11.31 -6.03 23.26
CA LYS A 55 12.51 -6.85 23.22
C LYS A 55 12.59 -7.73 21.98
N ASN A 56 11.46 -8.27 21.57
CA ASN A 56 11.35 -9.24 20.48
C ASN A 56 10.94 -8.60 19.14
N PHE A 57 11.30 -7.34 18.92
CA PHE A 57 10.98 -6.63 17.70
C PHE A 57 11.90 -7.15 16.57
N ASP A 58 11.42 -8.16 15.81
CA ASP A 58 12.18 -8.89 14.77
C ASP A 58 13.56 -9.39 15.24
N GLY A 59 13.63 -9.87 16.48
CA GLY A 59 14.88 -10.26 17.09
C GLY A 59 15.81 -9.10 17.47
N LYS A 60 15.43 -7.86 17.23
CA LYS A 60 16.18 -6.66 17.58
C LYS A 60 15.48 -5.87 18.67
N GLU A 61 16.23 -5.42 19.64
CA GLU A 61 15.72 -4.52 20.67
C GLU A 61 15.38 -3.17 20.05
N ILE A 62 14.19 -2.62 20.33
CA ILE A 62 13.86 -1.24 19.91
C ILE A 62 14.88 -0.29 20.56
N PRO A 63 15.55 0.59 19.79
CA PRO A 63 16.46 1.58 20.34
C PRO A 63 15.84 2.36 21.51
N ARG A 64 16.63 2.73 22.52
CA ARG A 64 16.12 3.42 23.70
C ARG A 64 15.40 4.72 23.40
N GLU A 65 15.83 5.44 22.36
CA GLU A 65 15.18 6.64 21.86
C GLU A 65 13.73 6.44 21.43
N PHE A 66 13.33 5.22 21.11
CA PHE A 66 11.95 4.87 20.76
C PHE A 66 11.11 4.40 21.96
N ARG A 67 11.66 4.41 23.17
CA ARG A 67 11.00 3.90 24.38
C ARG A 67 10.46 4.98 25.30
N THR A 68 10.39 6.23 24.85
CA THR A 68 9.86 7.32 25.63
C THR A 68 8.39 7.08 25.96
N SER A 69 8.03 7.12 27.26
CA SER A 69 6.64 7.11 27.69
C SER A 69 6.20 8.53 28.06
N VAL A 70 4.93 8.84 27.79
CA VAL A 70 4.30 10.08 28.28
C VAL A 70 3.66 9.76 29.62
N PRO A 71 4.03 10.45 30.72
CA PRO A 71 3.64 10.04 32.08
C PRO A 71 2.15 10.10 32.35
N ASP A 72 1.40 11.00 31.69
CA ASP A 72 0.08 11.42 32.14
C ASP A 72 -1.09 10.59 31.60
N HIS A 73 -0.84 9.62 30.73
CA HIS A 73 -1.89 8.75 30.20
C HIS A 73 -1.31 7.43 29.65
N PHE A 74 -2.14 6.38 29.64
CA PHE A 74 -1.76 5.14 28.98
C PHE A 74 -1.93 5.27 27.47
N GLY A 75 -0.87 5.01 26.74
CA GLY A 75 -0.87 5.11 25.28
C GLY A 75 -0.01 4.04 24.61
N ILE A 76 -0.32 3.79 23.35
CA ILE A 76 0.35 2.84 22.47
C ILE A 76 0.62 3.51 21.13
N ASP A 77 1.83 3.39 20.63
CA ASP A 77 2.23 3.96 19.35
C ASP A 77 2.52 2.88 18.31
N ILE A 78 2.02 3.13 17.11
CA ILE A 78 2.16 2.29 15.95
C ILE A 78 2.72 3.14 14.83
N ARG A 79 3.99 2.93 14.52
CA ARG A 79 4.60 3.57 13.36
C ARG A 79 4.36 2.72 12.14
N MET A 80 3.72 3.30 11.14
CA MET A 80 3.32 2.62 9.92
C MET A 80 3.37 3.58 8.74
N GLU A 81 4.17 3.24 7.73
CA GLU A 81 4.43 4.13 6.60
C GLU A 81 3.17 4.46 5.78
N THR A 82 3.20 5.60 5.10
CA THR A 82 2.12 6.03 4.21
C THR A 82 1.92 5.00 3.08
N GLY A 83 0.66 4.69 2.76
CA GLY A 83 0.35 3.71 1.71
C GLY A 83 0.33 2.25 2.15
N THR A 84 0.77 1.90 3.37
CA THR A 84 0.79 0.52 3.88
C THR A 84 -0.52 0.08 4.54
N GLY A 85 -1.55 0.95 4.59
CA GLY A 85 -2.90 0.60 5.01
C GLY A 85 -3.24 0.92 6.45
N LYS A 86 -2.76 2.04 7.03
CA LYS A 86 -3.11 2.52 8.38
C LYS A 86 -4.61 2.48 8.66
N THR A 87 -5.43 3.07 7.77
CA THR A 87 -6.89 3.13 7.93
C THR A 87 -7.53 1.76 8.04
N TYR A 88 -7.09 0.80 7.22
CA TYR A 88 -7.52 -0.58 7.33
C TYR A 88 -7.12 -1.20 8.67
N CYS A 89 -5.87 -0.96 9.09
CA CYS A 89 -5.32 -1.53 10.30
C CYS A 89 -6.08 -1.05 11.55
N TYR A 90 -6.30 0.26 11.72
CA TYR A 90 -7.03 0.73 12.89
C TYR A 90 -8.54 0.41 12.82
N THR A 91 -9.12 0.31 11.62
CA THR A 91 -10.50 -0.16 11.49
C THR A 91 -10.62 -1.62 11.94
N ARG A 92 -9.73 -2.49 11.48
CA ARG A 92 -9.70 -3.90 11.91
C ARG A 92 -9.37 -4.04 13.38
N LEU A 93 -8.53 -3.14 13.93
CA LEU A 93 -8.20 -3.12 15.35
C LEU A 93 -9.43 -2.95 16.24
N MET A 94 -10.38 -2.10 15.86
CA MET A 94 -11.64 -1.94 16.61
C MET A 94 -12.41 -3.26 16.69
N TYR A 95 -12.46 -4.04 15.61
CA TYR A 95 -13.07 -5.37 15.62
C TYR A 95 -12.32 -6.36 16.52
N GLU A 96 -10.99 -6.40 16.44
CA GLU A 96 -10.16 -7.30 17.25
C GLU A 96 -10.26 -6.98 18.75
N LEU A 97 -10.17 -5.70 19.12
CA LEU A 97 -10.29 -5.27 20.52
C LEU A 97 -11.71 -5.53 21.07
N ASN A 98 -12.73 -5.35 20.24
CA ASN A 98 -14.09 -5.73 20.63
C ASN A 98 -14.23 -7.24 20.80
N LYS A 99 -13.69 -8.04 19.89
CA LYS A 99 -13.78 -9.50 19.91
C LYS A 99 -13.10 -10.09 21.15
N ARG A 100 -11.91 -9.58 21.51
CA ARG A 100 -11.07 -10.14 22.57
C ARG A 100 -11.38 -9.58 23.96
N TYR A 101 -11.67 -8.27 24.04
CA TYR A 101 -11.75 -7.55 25.31
C TYR A 101 -13.10 -6.87 25.55
N GLY A 102 -14.02 -6.90 24.59
CA GLY A 102 -15.36 -6.30 24.70
C GLY A 102 -15.39 -4.78 24.57
N PHE A 103 -14.28 -4.14 24.15
CA PHE A 103 -14.29 -2.70 23.91
C PHE A 103 -15.23 -2.35 22.75
N HIS A 104 -16.15 -1.41 22.99
CA HIS A 104 -17.20 -1.05 22.03
C HIS A 104 -17.33 0.46 21.82
N LYS A 105 -16.53 1.29 22.48
CA LYS A 105 -16.49 2.76 22.36
C LYS A 105 -15.12 3.22 21.86
N PHE A 106 -15.08 3.73 20.65
CA PHE A 106 -13.86 4.23 20.02
C PHE A 106 -14.07 5.65 19.51
N ILE A 107 -13.09 6.53 19.75
CA ILE A 107 -13.05 7.87 19.16
C ILE A 107 -11.92 7.89 18.14
N LEU A 108 -12.24 8.23 16.90
CA LEU A 108 -11.28 8.44 15.83
C LEU A 108 -11.01 9.95 15.71
N LEU A 109 -9.82 10.37 16.13
CA LEU A 109 -9.38 11.76 16.08
C LEU A 109 -8.41 11.96 14.91
N VAL A 110 -8.76 12.85 14.01
CA VAL A 110 -7.96 13.18 12.83
C VAL A 110 -7.65 14.67 12.76
N PRO A 111 -6.52 15.10 12.15
CA PRO A 111 -6.14 16.51 12.16
C PRO A 111 -7.01 17.39 11.24
N THR A 112 -7.40 16.87 10.08
CA THR A 112 -7.99 17.67 9.00
C THR A 112 -9.29 17.08 8.44
N THR A 113 -10.10 17.93 7.79
CA THR A 113 -11.34 17.51 7.14
C THR A 113 -11.14 16.50 6.01
N PRO A 114 -10.15 16.63 5.12
CA PRO A 114 -9.90 15.63 4.07
C PRO A 114 -9.58 14.23 4.62
N ILE A 115 -8.78 14.15 5.68
CA ILE A 115 -8.50 12.85 6.34
C ILE A 115 -9.79 12.31 6.97
N LYS A 116 -10.61 13.18 7.60
CA LYS A 116 -11.91 12.79 8.16
C LYS A 116 -12.83 12.18 7.10
N GLU A 117 -12.98 12.83 5.95
CA GLU A 117 -13.82 12.32 4.87
C GLU A 117 -13.24 11.04 4.24
N GLY A 118 -11.91 10.92 4.12
CA GLY A 118 -11.25 9.69 3.66
C GLY A 118 -11.48 8.50 4.59
N THR A 119 -11.35 8.71 5.90
CA THR A 119 -11.63 7.70 6.94
C THR A 119 -13.09 7.30 6.93
N ARG A 120 -14.00 8.28 6.86
CA ARG A 120 -15.44 8.05 6.75
C ARG A 120 -15.78 7.20 5.52
N ALA A 121 -15.31 7.64 4.35
CA ALA A 121 -15.56 6.96 3.09
C ALA A 121 -15.06 5.50 3.10
N PHE A 122 -13.92 5.22 3.76
CA PHE A 122 -13.43 3.87 3.91
C PHE A 122 -14.34 3.03 4.81
N ILE A 123 -14.65 3.49 6.02
CA ILE A 123 -15.44 2.72 6.99
C ILE A 123 -16.88 2.48 6.49
N GLU A 124 -17.48 3.46 5.82
CA GLU A 124 -18.85 3.36 5.26
C GLU A 124 -18.89 2.65 3.90
N SER A 125 -17.75 2.33 3.27
CA SER A 125 -17.72 1.71 1.96
C SER A 125 -18.28 0.28 1.96
N ASN A 126 -19.02 -0.07 0.92
CA ASN A 126 -19.58 -1.41 0.75
C ASN A 126 -18.51 -2.51 0.73
N TYR A 127 -17.34 -2.22 0.11
CA TYR A 127 -16.25 -3.21 0.02
C TYR A 127 -15.58 -3.46 1.38
N ALA A 128 -15.42 -2.44 2.22
CA ALA A 128 -14.88 -2.63 3.56
C ALA A 128 -15.90 -3.33 4.47
N ASN A 129 -17.16 -2.91 4.41
CA ASN A 129 -18.22 -3.55 5.19
C ASN A 129 -18.37 -5.04 4.84
N LYS A 130 -18.34 -5.40 3.55
CA LYS A 130 -18.37 -6.81 3.12
C LYS A 130 -17.16 -7.58 3.64
N HIS A 131 -15.96 -7.02 3.45
CA HIS A 131 -14.72 -7.66 3.90
C HIS A 131 -14.70 -7.90 5.41
N PHE A 132 -15.10 -6.92 6.21
CA PHE A 132 -15.14 -7.07 7.67
C PHE A 132 -16.30 -7.95 8.14
N ALA A 133 -17.42 -7.99 7.45
CA ALA A 133 -18.49 -8.95 7.74
C ALA A 133 -18.05 -10.39 7.50
N ASP A 134 -17.23 -10.65 6.48
CA ASP A 134 -16.65 -11.98 6.23
C ASP A 134 -15.66 -12.39 7.35
N LEU A 135 -14.87 -11.43 7.89
CA LEU A 135 -13.91 -11.69 8.97
C LEU A 135 -14.53 -11.73 10.37
N TYR A 136 -15.61 -10.96 10.58
CA TYR A 136 -16.28 -10.77 11.85
C TYR A 136 -17.81 -10.80 11.67
N PRO A 137 -18.39 -11.98 11.39
CA PRO A 137 -19.78 -12.10 10.91
C PRO A 137 -20.83 -11.46 11.82
N ASP A 138 -20.57 -11.42 13.15
CA ASP A 138 -21.52 -10.90 14.13
C ASP A 138 -21.23 -9.48 14.57
N LYS A 139 -20.33 -8.79 13.88
CA LYS A 139 -19.85 -7.48 14.32
C LYS A 139 -19.98 -6.43 13.21
N SER A 140 -20.36 -5.22 13.63
CA SER A 140 -20.45 -4.07 12.74
C SER A 140 -20.01 -2.79 13.44
N ILE A 141 -19.44 -1.86 12.68
CA ILE A 141 -19.11 -0.52 13.17
C ILE A 141 -20.28 0.42 12.87
N SER A 142 -20.83 1.02 13.94
CA SER A 142 -21.76 2.15 13.84
C SER A 142 -20.95 3.45 13.93
N LEU A 143 -20.74 4.11 12.79
CA LEU A 143 -19.94 5.33 12.72
C LEU A 143 -20.80 6.57 12.91
N SER A 144 -20.48 7.37 13.91
CA SER A 144 -21.05 8.70 14.13
C SER A 144 -20.01 9.76 13.73
N VAL A 145 -20.40 10.73 12.91
CA VAL A 145 -19.48 11.77 12.41
C VAL A 145 -19.85 13.13 12.97
N LEU A 146 -18.96 13.73 13.76
CA LEU A 146 -19.22 15.04 14.32
C LEU A 146 -18.85 16.15 13.30
N ASN A 147 -19.86 16.92 12.91
CA ASN A 147 -19.75 18.05 11.98
C ASN A 147 -20.17 19.35 12.65
N ALA A 148 -19.71 20.48 12.10
CA ALA A 148 -20.15 21.79 12.56
C ALA A 148 -21.67 21.95 12.37
N GLN A 149 -22.35 22.34 13.45
CA GLN A 149 -23.80 22.60 13.36
C GLN A 149 -24.05 23.98 12.75
N LYS A 150 -24.90 24.06 11.73
CA LYS A 150 -25.38 25.34 11.19
C LYS A 150 -26.19 26.02 12.28
N ARG A 151 -25.83 27.29 12.62
CA ARG A 151 -26.56 28.10 13.61
C ARG A 151 -28.00 28.36 13.12
N LYS A 152 -28.98 27.64 13.64
CA LYS A 152 -30.39 28.04 13.57
C LYS A 152 -30.70 28.92 14.81
N LYS A 153 -31.41 30.02 14.62
CA LYS A 153 -31.98 30.82 15.73
C LYS A 153 -32.96 29.94 16.52
N GLY A 154 -32.67 29.56 17.76
CA GLY A 154 -33.51 28.71 18.56
C GLY A 154 -32.74 27.90 19.61
N ARG A 155 -33.41 27.01 20.35
CA ARG A 155 -32.80 26.07 21.31
C ARG A 155 -31.70 25.22 20.66
N LYS A 156 -30.53 25.20 21.25
CA LYS A 156 -29.43 24.34 20.82
C LYS A 156 -29.75 22.91 21.23
N MET A 157 -29.86 22.02 20.22
CA MET A 157 -30.00 20.59 20.46
C MET A 157 -28.63 19.97 20.70
N PHE A 158 -28.58 19.01 21.62
CA PHE A 158 -27.37 18.24 21.90
C PHE A 158 -26.86 17.61 20.60
N PRO A 159 -25.51 17.59 20.33
CA PRO A 159 -24.98 17.04 19.08
C PRO A 159 -25.40 15.59 18.87
N GLN A 160 -26.17 15.33 17.80
CA GLN A 160 -26.75 14.01 17.53
C GLN A 160 -25.67 12.92 17.43
N ALA A 161 -24.54 13.22 16.77
CA ALA A 161 -23.42 12.27 16.62
C ALA A 161 -22.87 11.80 17.97
N ILE A 162 -22.77 12.70 18.96
CA ILE A 162 -22.32 12.35 20.31
C ILE A 162 -23.40 11.57 21.05
N SER A 163 -24.66 11.95 20.87
CA SER A 163 -25.80 11.24 21.45
C SER A 163 -25.88 9.79 20.92
N ASP A 164 -25.77 9.60 19.60
CA ASP A 164 -25.82 8.29 18.98
C ASP A 164 -24.64 7.41 19.40
N PHE A 165 -23.44 7.99 19.44
CA PHE A 165 -22.25 7.33 19.96
C PHE A 165 -22.40 6.89 21.41
N ALA A 166 -22.88 7.77 22.28
CA ALA A 166 -22.98 7.50 23.71
C ALA A 166 -24.04 6.44 24.04
N ARG A 167 -25.18 6.46 23.33
CA ARG A 167 -26.33 5.55 23.62
C ARG A 167 -26.08 4.08 23.33
N GLY A 168 -25.10 3.72 22.46
CA GLY A 168 -24.76 2.34 22.23
C GLY A 168 -24.30 1.66 23.54
N THR A 169 -24.73 0.44 23.80
CA THR A 169 -24.49 -0.29 25.05
C THR A 169 -23.69 -1.56 24.82
N ILE A 170 -23.04 -2.05 25.90
CA ILE A 170 -22.33 -3.33 25.87
C ILE A 170 -23.29 -4.52 25.64
N LEU A 171 -24.58 -4.33 25.86
CA LEU A 171 -25.59 -5.34 25.64
C LEU A 171 -25.89 -5.56 24.15
N GLU A 172 -25.59 -4.59 23.31
CA GLU A 172 -25.64 -4.74 21.85
C GLU A 172 -24.43 -5.54 21.36
N LYS A 173 -24.44 -6.84 21.61
CA LYS A 173 -23.34 -7.74 21.26
C LYS A 173 -22.99 -7.60 19.78
N GLY A 174 -21.74 -7.25 19.49
CA GLY A 174 -21.26 -7.10 18.12
C GLY A 174 -21.38 -5.70 17.52
N ARG A 175 -22.08 -4.75 18.15
CA ARG A 175 -22.09 -3.35 17.71
C ARG A 175 -20.92 -2.59 18.29
N ILE A 176 -20.06 -2.06 17.42
CA ILE A 176 -18.92 -1.23 17.78
C ILE A 176 -19.30 0.21 17.46
N ASN A 177 -19.27 1.09 18.47
CA ASN A 177 -19.62 2.49 18.30
C ASN A 177 -18.35 3.29 18.11
N ALA A 178 -18.22 3.95 16.97
CA ALA A 178 -17.08 4.81 16.64
C ALA A 178 -17.54 6.26 16.41
N LEU A 179 -16.86 7.21 17.04
CA LEU A 179 -17.09 8.64 16.84
C LEU A 179 -15.90 9.24 16.09
N LEU A 180 -16.15 9.75 14.88
CA LEU A 180 -15.13 10.38 14.04
C LEU A 180 -15.24 11.91 14.14
N LEU A 181 -14.14 12.55 14.54
CA LEU A 181 -14.07 14.02 14.65
C LEU A 181 -12.68 14.55 14.28
N SER A 182 -12.64 15.81 13.81
CA SER A 182 -11.39 16.52 13.57
C SER A 182 -10.95 17.31 14.81
N SER A 183 -9.65 17.66 14.87
CA SER A 183 -9.10 18.50 15.93
C SER A 183 -9.85 19.82 16.08
N GLY A 184 -10.25 20.46 14.98
CA GLY A 184 -11.05 21.69 14.99
C GLY A 184 -12.44 21.50 15.62
N MET A 185 -13.07 20.34 15.39
CA MET A 185 -14.35 20.02 16.02
C MET A 185 -14.20 19.74 17.52
N LEU A 186 -13.14 19.06 17.92
CA LEU A 186 -12.83 18.84 19.33
C LEU A 186 -12.67 20.17 20.08
N LEU A 187 -12.08 21.19 19.45
CA LEU A 187 -11.89 22.54 20.04
C LEU A 187 -13.07 23.50 19.82
N SER A 188 -14.15 23.05 19.20
CA SER A 188 -15.30 23.89 18.88
C SER A 188 -16.05 24.31 20.13
N LYS A 189 -15.74 25.50 20.64
CA LYS A 189 -16.47 26.08 21.81
C LYS A 189 -17.99 26.06 21.63
N PRO A 190 -18.57 26.48 20.47
CA PRO A 190 -20.01 26.48 20.26
C PRO A 190 -20.66 25.09 20.19
N THR A 191 -19.86 24.03 20.17
CA THR A 191 -20.37 22.65 20.12
C THR A 191 -20.00 21.86 21.36
N MET A 192 -18.76 21.98 21.85
CA MET A 192 -18.19 21.09 22.86
C MET A 192 -18.19 21.72 24.29
N ASP A 193 -18.03 23.05 24.39
CA ASP A 193 -17.95 23.76 25.69
C ASP A 193 -19.30 24.34 26.13
N ILE A 194 -20.42 23.77 25.69
CA ILE A 194 -21.76 24.28 26.01
C ILE A 194 -22.48 23.27 26.89
N GLU A 195 -23.20 23.79 27.89
CA GLU A 195 -24.25 23.06 28.58
C GLU A 195 -25.53 23.14 27.76
N TYR A 196 -26.09 21.97 27.45
CA TYR A 196 -27.33 21.87 26.70
C TYR A 196 -28.53 21.66 27.63
N ASP A 197 -29.68 22.18 27.26
CA ASP A 197 -30.93 22.00 28.04
C ASP A 197 -31.36 20.52 28.04
N GLN A 198 -30.90 19.75 27.04
CA GLN A 198 -31.19 18.34 26.92
C GLN A 198 -30.07 17.52 27.58
N THR A 199 -30.41 16.69 28.53
CA THR A 199 -29.46 15.78 29.19
C THR A 199 -29.49 14.40 28.59
N LEU A 200 -28.32 13.75 28.48
CA LEU A 200 -28.15 12.35 28.17
C LEU A 200 -28.03 11.54 29.46
N PHE A 201 -28.70 10.39 29.50
CA PHE A 201 -28.72 9.50 30.68
C PHE A 201 -29.17 10.21 31.98
N GLY A 202 -29.93 11.30 31.83
CA GLY A 202 -30.41 12.10 32.98
C GLY A 202 -29.39 13.03 33.67
N ASN A 203 -28.09 12.85 33.38
CA ASN A 203 -27.01 13.52 34.14
C ASN A 203 -26.04 14.35 33.29
N PHE A 204 -25.94 14.08 31.97
CA PHE A 204 -24.90 14.71 31.14
C PHE A 204 -25.49 15.76 30.21
N SER A 205 -25.23 17.04 30.50
CA SER A 205 -25.60 18.19 29.66
C SER A 205 -24.46 18.69 28.78
N ASN A 206 -23.20 18.28 29.08
CA ASN A 206 -21.99 18.69 28.38
C ASN A 206 -21.45 17.56 27.51
N PRO A 207 -21.07 17.81 26.23
CA PRO A 207 -20.48 16.84 25.35
C PRO A 207 -19.21 16.15 25.86
N TYR A 208 -18.30 16.90 26.47
CA TYR A 208 -17.07 16.32 27.00
C TYR A 208 -17.35 15.35 28.15
N ASP A 209 -18.25 15.72 29.07
CA ASP A 209 -18.58 14.85 30.20
C ASP A 209 -19.27 13.57 29.74
N THR A 210 -20.13 13.68 28.70
CA THR A 210 -20.74 12.54 28.06
C THR A 210 -19.68 11.60 27.45
N LEU A 211 -18.71 12.15 26.72
CA LEU A 211 -17.64 11.34 26.11
C LEU A 211 -16.75 10.71 27.17
N LYS A 212 -16.39 11.45 28.24
CA LYS A 212 -15.62 10.94 29.36
C LYS A 212 -16.30 9.77 30.06
N ALA A 213 -17.62 9.86 30.25
CA ALA A 213 -18.40 8.81 30.87
C ALA A 213 -18.40 7.50 30.07
N THR A 214 -18.25 7.53 28.74
CA THR A 214 -18.16 6.34 27.91
C THR A 214 -16.84 5.58 28.02
N LYS A 215 -15.84 6.11 28.73
CA LYS A 215 -14.49 5.53 28.87
C LYS A 215 -13.91 5.06 27.53
N PRO A 216 -13.75 5.97 26.55
CA PRO A 216 -13.42 5.57 25.19
C PRO A 216 -11.94 5.15 25.04
N ILE A 217 -11.67 4.29 24.04
CA ILE A 217 -10.34 4.16 23.45
C ILE A 217 -10.26 5.18 22.33
N VAL A 218 -9.21 6.01 22.34
CA VAL A 218 -9.00 7.03 21.30
C VAL A 218 -7.94 6.56 20.32
N ILE A 219 -8.26 6.57 19.05
CA ILE A 219 -7.34 6.29 17.95
C ILE A 219 -7.04 7.62 17.26
N ILE A 220 -5.76 7.98 17.20
CA ILE A 220 -5.29 9.21 16.56
C ILE A 220 -4.57 8.85 15.26
N ASP A 221 -5.02 9.37 14.13
CA ASP A 221 -4.31 9.31 12.87
C ASP A 221 -3.46 10.58 12.67
N GLU A 222 -2.27 10.45 12.08
CA GLU A 222 -1.27 11.48 11.87
C GLU A 222 -0.85 12.21 13.16
N PRO A 223 -0.23 11.50 14.12
CA PRO A 223 0.11 12.02 15.45
C PRO A 223 1.08 13.19 15.45
N HIS A 224 1.86 13.41 14.37
CA HIS A 224 2.76 14.55 14.26
C HIS A 224 2.05 15.90 14.32
N LYS A 225 0.74 15.94 14.03
CA LYS A 225 -0.12 17.13 14.19
C LYS A 225 -0.62 17.33 15.62
N PHE A 226 -0.40 16.36 16.52
CA PHE A 226 -0.85 16.36 17.92
C PHE A 226 0.36 16.32 18.87
N LYS A 227 1.15 17.40 18.83
CA LYS A 227 2.27 17.59 19.77
C LYS A 227 1.75 17.74 21.21
N ARG A 228 2.59 17.53 22.22
CA ARG A 228 2.22 17.68 23.65
C ARG A 228 1.63 19.04 23.97
N GLU A 229 2.14 20.11 23.36
CA GLU A 229 1.69 21.49 23.56
C GLU A 229 0.42 21.82 22.76
N ASN A 230 -0.04 20.92 21.89
CA ASN A 230 -1.21 21.14 21.07
C ASN A 230 -2.48 21.18 21.94
N THR A 231 -3.24 22.27 21.87
CA THR A 231 -4.45 22.46 22.66
C THR A 231 -5.48 21.35 22.47
N ALA A 232 -5.61 20.78 21.26
CA ALA A 232 -6.54 19.69 21.01
C ALA A 232 -6.12 18.42 21.75
N TYR A 233 -4.81 18.12 21.75
CA TYR A 233 -4.30 16.95 22.46
C TYR A 233 -4.42 17.06 23.96
N GLN A 234 -4.08 18.23 24.53
CA GLN A 234 -4.28 18.52 25.96
C GLN A 234 -5.77 18.44 26.35
N ARG A 235 -6.65 19.02 25.53
CA ARG A 235 -8.10 19.00 25.77
C ARG A 235 -8.66 17.57 25.72
N LEU A 236 -8.13 16.73 24.84
CA LEU A 236 -8.47 15.31 24.78
C LEU A 236 -8.15 14.59 26.09
N LEU A 237 -6.93 14.79 26.60
CA LEU A 237 -6.46 14.11 27.81
C LEU A 237 -7.20 14.61 29.07
N GLU A 238 -7.38 15.91 29.20
CA GLU A 238 -7.98 16.55 30.39
C GLU A 238 -9.50 16.35 30.47
N ARG A 239 -10.20 16.55 29.32
CA ARG A 239 -11.67 16.61 29.30
C ARG A 239 -12.35 15.30 28.93
N ILE A 240 -11.74 14.47 28.13
CA ILE A 240 -12.30 13.14 27.75
C ILE A 240 -11.70 12.03 28.61
N ASP A 241 -10.45 12.15 29.04
CA ASP A 241 -9.76 11.17 29.91
C ASP A 241 -9.93 9.73 29.39
N PRO A 242 -9.36 9.40 28.20
CA PRO A 242 -9.55 8.10 27.57
C PRO A 242 -8.89 6.98 28.36
N LEU A 243 -9.42 5.76 28.22
CA LEU A 243 -8.79 4.55 28.77
C LEU A 243 -7.40 4.32 28.18
N CYS A 244 -7.28 4.48 26.87
CA CYS A 244 -6.05 4.32 26.12
C CYS A 244 -6.07 5.24 24.90
N VAL A 245 -4.91 5.78 24.56
CA VAL A 245 -4.69 6.51 23.31
C VAL A 245 -3.78 5.67 22.40
N ILE A 246 -4.28 5.29 21.25
CA ILE A 246 -3.54 4.52 20.24
C ILE A 246 -3.24 5.46 19.07
N ARG A 247 -1.95 5.74 18.81
CA ARG A 247 -1.55 6.65 17.74
C ARG A 247 -1.00 5.89 16.54
N PHE A 248 -1.58 6.12 15.38
CA PHE A 248 -1.13 5.58 14.09
C PHE A 248 -0.51 6.68 13.23
N GLY A 249 0.72 6.54 12.82
CA GLY A 249 1.35 7.50 11.94
C GLY A 249 2.63 7.00 11.29
N ALA A 250 2.96 7.57 10.13
CA ALA A 250 4.28 7.41 9.53
C ALA A 250 5.31 8.27 10.27
N THR A 251 4.88 9.45 10.69
CA THR A 251 5.70 10.46 11.37
C THR A 251 5.13 10.76 12.75
N PHE A 252 6.01 10.90 13.73
CA PHE A 252 5.67 11.26 15.11
C PHE A 252 6.28 12.63 15.48
N PRO A 253 5.69 13.35 16.47
CA PRO A 253 6.27 14.59 16.94
C PRO A 253 7.67 14.36 17.51
N THR A 254 8.45 15.42 17.58
CA THR A 254 9.68 15.45 18.36
C THR A 254 9.43 16.09 19.71
N LEU A 255 10.14 15.64 20.73
CA LEU A 255 10.12 16.26 22.05
C LEU A 255 10.64 17.70 21.98
N PRO A 256 10.10 18.64 22.77
CA PRO A 256 10.57 20.01 22.79
C PRO A 256 12.07 20.09 23.09
N LYS A 257 12.79 20.90 22.31
CA LYS A 257 14.25 21.11 22.45
C LYS A 257 15.09 19.82 22.33
N SER A 258 14.59 18.80 21.65
CA SER A 258 15.25 17.52 21.44
C SER A 258 14.97 17.04 20.02
N ASP A 259 15.88 16.24 19.45
CA ASP A 259 15.66 15.52 18.19
C ASP A 259 14.97 14.15 18.42
N GLN A 260 14.68 13.80 19.67
CA GLN A 260 14.01 12.55 20.01
C GLN A 260 12.53 12.57 19.62
N LYS A 261 12.06 11.48 19.04
CA LYS A 261 10.64 11.29 18.74
C LYS A 261 9.84 11.08 20.02
N ASP A 262 8.68 11.72 20.09
CA ASP A 262 7.74 11.60 21.20
C ASP A 262 6.89 10.33 21.07
N TYR A 263 7.51 9.20 21.38
CA TYR A 263 6.79 7.93 21.43
C TYR A 263 6.22 7.64 22.80
N ASN A 264 5.01 7.09 22.83
CA ASN A 264 4.36 6.53 24.01
C ASN A 264 4.14 5.02 23.81
N ASN A 265 5.08 4.20 24.30
CA ASN A 265 5.07 2.76 24.12
C ASN A 265 4.96 2.33 22.64
N LEU A 266 5.99 2.61 21.86
CA LEU A 266 6.05 2.12 20.49
C LEU A 266 6.12 0.58 20.49
N ILE A 267 5.12 -0.06 19.87
CA ILE A 267 4.97 -1.51 19.82
C ILE A 267 5.06 -2.09 18.40
N PHE A 268 4.95 -1.25 17.40
CA PHE A 268 5.09 -1.65 16.00
C PHE A 268 5.80 -0.55 15.21
N ASN A 269 6.79 -0.92 14.42
CA ASN A 269 7.59 0.03 13.65
C ASN A 269 7.80 -0.50 12.23
N LEU A 270 7.01 0.01 11.30
CA LEU A 270 7.19 -0.19 9.86
C LEU A 270 7.59 1.16 9.25
N GLY A 271 8.90 1.38 9.18
CA GLY A 271 9.48 2.60 8.63
C GLY A 271 9.48 2.64 7.09
N PRO A 272 9.82 3.79 6.49
CA PRO A 272 9.85 3.93 5.03
C PRO A 272 10.83 2.96 4.37
N CYS A 273 12.02 2.80 4.91
CA CYS A 273 13.04 1.90 4.35
C CYS A 273 12.51 0.46 4.23
N GLU A 274 11.92 -0.07 5.28
CA GLU A 274 11.33 -1.41 5.30
C GLU A 274 10.12 -1.51 4.36
N ALA A 275 9.25 -0.50 4.32
CA ALA A 275 8.10 -0.48 3.43
C ALA A 275 8.50 -0.54 1.94
N PHE A 276 9.57 0.17 1.57
CA PHE A 276 10.11 0.12 0.21
C PHE A 276 10.81 -1.22 -0.08
N ASN A 277 11.67 -1.70 0.81
CA ASN A 277 12.42 -2.94 0.62
C ASN A 277 11.49 -4.16 0.56
N SER A 278 10.44 -4.20 1.35
CA SER A 278 9.44 -5.27 1.35
C SER A 278 8.37 -5.15 0.24
N ASN A 279 8.56 -4.26 -0.72
CA ASN A 279 7.60 -4.03 -1.82
C ASN A 279 6.15 -3.77 -1.34
N LEU A 280 5.99 -3.13 -0.18
CA LEU A 280 4.66 -2.75 0.32
C LEU A 280 4.12 -1.49 -0.36
N VAL A 281 5.02 -0.72 -0.97
CA VAL A 281 4.75 0.51 -1.72
C VAL A 281 5.49 0.50 -3.05
N LYS A 282 5.08 1.38 -3.99
CA LYS A 282 5.81 1.59 -5.25
C LYS A 282 7.20 2.16 -4.97
N GLY A 283 8.18 1.82 -5.81
CA GLY A 283 9.42 2.57 -5.93
C GLY A 283 9.18 3.96 -6.54
N VAL A 284 10.19 4.80 -6.52
CA VAL A 284 10.12 6.15 -7.10
C VAL A 284 11.07 6.27 -8.29
N ALA A 285 10.54 6.66 -9.43
CA ALA A 285 11.31 6.96 -10.63
C ALA A 285 11.35 8.48 -10.81
N THR A 286 12.45 9.10 -10.45
CA THR A 286 12.63 10.55 -10.58
C THR A 286 13.00 10.92 -12.01
N GLN A 287 12.41 12.00 -12.51
CA GLN A 287 12.71 12.54 -13.83
C GLN A 287 12.76 14.07 -13.78
N MET A 288 13.84 14.62 -14.28
CA MET A 288 14.04 16.06 -14.39
C MET A 288 14.13 16.43 -15.87
N ILE A 289 13.56 17.56 -16.26
CA ILE A 289 13.75 18.10 -17.59
C ILE A 289 14.95 19.03 -17.55
N GLU A 290 16.01 18.62 -18.22
CA GLU A 290 17.20 19.43 -18.40
C GLU A 290 16.93 20.41 -19.55
N GLN A 291 17.08 21.69 -19.29
CA GLN A 291 17.05 22.71 -20.32
C GLN A 291 18.49 23.03 -20.71
N GLU A 292 18.90 22.57 -21.87
CA GLU A 292 20.20 23.00 -22.43
C GLU A 292 20.13 24.51 -22.71
N SER A 293 21.01 25.24 -22.01
CA SER A 293 21.37 26.64 -22.25
C SER A 293 20.22 27.66 -22.33
N LEU A 294 19.68 28.07 -21.16
CA LEU A 294 19.14 29.41 -21.02
C LEU A 294 20.06 30.24 -20.11
N ASN A 295 20.32 31.49 -20.48
CA ASN A 295 20.89 32.51 -19.60
C ASN A 295 19.89 32.82 -18.49
N GLU A 296 19.78 31.91 -17.49
CA GLU A 296 18.78 32.02 -16.43
C GLU A 296 19.11 33.14 -15.48
N THR A 297 18.14 33.99 -15.24
CA THR A 297 18.22 34.96 -14.15
C THR A 297 17.81 34.27 -12.84
N LYS A 298 18.64 34.42 -11.82
CA LYS A 298 18.41 33.95 -10.45
C LYS A 298 18.16 35.12 -9.56
N ILE A 299 17.08 35.02 -8.75
CA ILE A 299 16.79 36.02 -7.71
C ILE A 299 16.92 35.32 -6.35
N LYS A 300 17.67 35.93 -5.43
CA LYS A 300 17.89 35.39 -4.08
C LYS A 300 17.28 36.33 -3.04
N LEU A 301 16.55 35.76 -2.06
CA LEU A 301 16.04 36.51 -0.92
C LEU A 301 17.16 36.76 0.10
N MET A 302 17.58 38.00 0.21
CA MET A 302 18.67 38.42 1.08
C MET A 302 18.21 38.78 2.49
N GLU A 303 17.07 39.47 2.60
CA GLU A 303 16.60 39.99 3.88
C GLU A 303 15.07 40.20 3.90
N ILE A 304 14.48 40.04 5.09
CA ILE A 304 13.06 40.32 5.36
C ILE A 304 12.99 41.46 6.39
N ILE A 305 12.47 42.61 5.96
CA ILE A 305 12.32 43.84 6.79
C ILE A 305 10.91 43.87 7.35
N ASN A 306 10.77 44.15 8.67
CA ASN A 306 9.45 44.11 9.34
C ASN A 306 8.76 45.49 9.39
N SER A 307 9.53 46.57 9.38
CA SER A 307 8.99 47.93 9.46
C SER A 307 9.90 48.91 8.67
N PRO A 308 9.39 49.45 7.54
CA PRO A 308 8.18 49.04 6.83
C PRO A 308 8.32 47.58 6.33
N LYS A 309 7.19 46.90 6.09
CA LYS A 309 7.20 45.51 5.52
C LYS A 309 7.76 45.53 4.14
N ALA A 310 8.97 45.01 3.99
CA ALA A 310 9.67 44.90 2.71
C ALA A 310 10.58 43.64 2.69
N CYS A 311 10.98 43.22 1.52
CA CYS A 311 12.02 42.21 1.34
C CYS A 311 13.12 42.69 0.41
N VAL A 312 14.35 42.25 0.63
CA VAL A 312 15.48 42.55 -0.25
C VAL A 312 15.76 41.32 -1.11
N LEU A 313 15.59 41.50 -2.41
CA LEU A 313 15.86 40.48 -3.44
C LEU A 313 17.09 40.89 -4.24
N ARG A 314 17.98 39.92 -4.42
CA ARG A 314 19.20 40.13 -5.22
C ARG A 314 19.07 39.43 -6.56
N ASN A 315 19.28 40.15 -7.64
CA ASN A 315 19.48 39.53 -8.95
C ASN A 315 20.92 39.01 -9.04
N GLU A 316 21.09 37.70 -9.03
CA GLU A 316 22.42 37.05 -9.00
C GLU A 316 23.24 37.28 -10.29
N LYS A 317 22.57 37.53 -11.43
CA LYS A 317 23.20 37.84 -12.71
C LYS A 317 23.81 39.23 -12.73
N THR A 318 23.10 40.23 -12.20
CA THR A 318 23.57 41.63 -12.19
C THR A 318 24.26 42.01 -10.88
N GLY A 319 24.12 41.21 -9.82
CA GLY A 319 24.61 41.49 -8.47
C GLY A 319 23.86 42.59 -7.74
N LYS A 320 22.79 43.18 -8.31
CA LYS A 320 22.03 44.29 -7.73
C LYS A 320 20.98 43.83 -6.75
N ASN A 321 20.81 44.58 -5.67
CA ASN A 321 19.76 44.37 -4.68
C ASN A 321 18.57 45.29 -4.97
N PHE A 322 17.36 44.74 -4.80
CA PHE A 322 16.09 45.43 -4.97
C PHE A 322 15.28 45.26 -3.70
N THR A 323 14.71 46.36 -3.21
CA THR A 323 13.80 46.31 -2.06
C THR A 323 12.38 46.41 -2.52
N LEU A 324 11.58 45.37 -2.27
CA LEU A 324 10.18 45.26 -2.69
C LEU A 324 9.25 45.19 -1.49
N GLY A 325 8.10 45.85 -1.62
CA GLY A 325 6.98 45.85 -0.66
C GLY A 325 5.87 44.86 -1.07
N LEU A 326 4.80 44.88 -0.27
CA LEU A 326 3.60 44.10 -0.54
C LEU A 326 2.92 44.53 -1.86
N GLY A 327 2.48 43.60 -2.66
CA GLY A 327 1.82 43.83 -3.95
C GLY A 327 2.74 44.19 -5.11
N GLU A 328 4.06 44.41 -4.85
CA GLU A 328 5.01 44.71 -5.92
C GLU A 328 5.36 43.48 -6.74
N ASN A 329 5.56 43.71 -8.04
CA ASN A 329 5.85 42.68 -9.02
C ASN A 329 7.36 42.40 -9.11
N LEU A 330 7.76 41.15 -9.17
CA LEU A 330 9.15 40.72 -9.30
C LEU A 330 9.80 41.13 -10.63
N SER A 331 9.01 41.59 -11.63
CA SER A 331 9.54 42.20 -12.83
C SER A 331 10.41 43.43 -12.58
N ILE A 332 10.28 44.07 -11.40
CA ILE A 332 11.17 45.16 -10.94
C ILE A 332 12.61 44.64 -10.75
N VAL A 333 12.79 43.39 -10.35
CA VAL A 333 14.11 42.76 -10.19
C VAL A 333 14.62 42.26 -11.54
N ASP A 334 13.74 41.59 -12.31
CA ASP A 334 14.03 41.16 -13.67
C ASP A 334 12.71 40.87 -14.42
N ASN A 335 12.63 41.30 -15.68
CA ASN A 335 11.43 41.14 -16.52
C ASN A 335 11.01 39.68 -16.73
N GLU A 336 11.94 38.75 -16.62
CA GLU A 336 11.66 37.31 -16.75
C GLU A 336 10.74 36.77 -15.61
N PHE A 337 10.58 37.51 -14.51
CA PHE A 337 9.66 37.17 -13.40
C PHE A 337 8.33 37.95 -13.45
N GLY A 338 7.98 38.46 -14.62
CA GLY A 338 6.70 39.15 -14.81
C GLY A 338 5.50 38.31 -14.42
N GLY A 339 4.52 38.93 -13.78
CA GLY A 339 3.29 38.27 -13.33
C GLY A 339 3.36 37.69 -11.91
N ILE A 340 4.52 37.69 -11.25
CA ILE A 340 4.69 37.28 -9.85
C ILE A 340 4.74 38.51 -8.96
N THR A 341 3.88 38.56 -7.96
CA THR A 341 3.80 39.64 -6.95
C THR A 341 4.06 39.12 -5.54
N ILE A 342 4.43 40.02 -4.65
CA ILE A 342 4.63 39.70 -3.22
C ILE A 342 3.28 39.81 -2.50
N GLU A 343 2.77 38.68 -1.98
CA GLU A 343 1.49 38.63 -1.25
C GLU A 343 1.66 38.92 0.24
N THR A 344 2.65 38.29 0.89
CA THR A 344 2.91 38.53 2.32
C THR A 344 4.38 38.63 2.62
N ILE A 345 4.72 39.43 3.65
CA ILE A 345 6.08 39.58 4.15
C ILE A 345 6.07 39.39 5.68
N GLY A 346 6.88 38.53 6.20
CA GLY A 346 7.07 38.27 7.61
C GLY A 346 6.41 36.98 8.06
N LYS A 347 5.31 37.05 8.83
CA LYS A 347 4.62 35.82 9.29
C LYS A 347 3.90 35.14 8.12
N THR A 348 4.16 33.87 7.91
CA THR A 348 3.51 33.06 6.87
C THR A 348 2.28 32.33 7.42
N ALA A 349 1.44 31.83 6.53
CA ALA A 349 0.31 30.97 6.87
C ALA A 349 0.74 29.49 7.01
N ASP A 350 2.01 29.17 6.74
CA ASP A 350 2.56 27.83 6.82
C ASP A 350 2.92 27.47 8.25
N ASP A 351 2.56 26.28 8.71
CA ASP A 351 2.80 25.82 10.08
C ASP A 351 4.28 25.53 10.39
N GLU A 352 5.09 25.26 9.36
CA GLU A 352 6.50 24.93 9.47
C GLU A 352 7.41 26.13 9.21
N ILE A 353 7.04 26.98 8.25
CA ILE A 353 7.78 28.20 7.89
C ILE A 353 7.14 29.40 8.59
N LYS A 354 7.55 29.67 9.80
CA LYS A 354 6.97 30.79 10.61
C LYS A 354 7.26 32.18 10.06
N ARG A 355 8.29 32.34 9.21
CA ARG A 355 8.70 33.63 8.67
C ARG A 355 9.28 33.50 7.26
N GLY A 356 8.71 34.21 6.29
CA GLY A 356 9.08 34.19 4.89
C GLY A 356 8.47 35.33 4.09
N VAL A 357 8.65 35.26 2.79
CA VAL A 357 7.97 36.11 1.79
C VAL A 357 7.09 35.16 0.95
N THR A 358 5.78 35.34 0.99
CA THR A 358 4.85 34.59 0.14
C THR A 358 4.65 35.32 -1.18
N LEU A 359 4.82 34.62 -2.27
CA LEU A 359 4.61 35.13 -3.62
C LEU A 359 3.20 34.74 -4.12
N SER A 360 2.68 35.46 -5.13
CA SER A 360 1.35 35.22 -5.70
C SER A 360 1.17 33.82 -6.32
N ASN A 361 2.25 33.15 -6.65
CA ASN A 361 2.25 31.75 -7.10
C ASN A 361 2.20 30.73 -5.93
N GLY A 362 2.05 31.21 -4.69
CA GLY A 362 1.98 30.39 -3.47
C GLY A 362 3.33 29.93 -2.93
N GLN A 363 4.44 30.32 -3.56
CA GLN A 363 5.77 30.00 -3.08
C GLN A 363 6.12 30.85 -1.86
N ILE A 364 6.70 30.24 -0.83
CA ILE A 364 7.21 30.92 0.35
C ILE A 364 8.73 30.88 0.31
N LEU A 365 9.35 32.05 0.27
CA LEU A 365 10.80 32.20 0.31
C LEU A 365 11.24 32.50 1.74
N VAL A 366 12.26 31.78 2.21
CA VAL A 366 13.01 32.13 3.42
C VAL A 366 14.34 32.78 3.05
N LYS A 367 14.94 33.45 4.02
CA LYS A 367 16.24 34.11 3.77
C LYS A 367 17.29 33.11 3.25
N GLY A 368 17.85 33.41 2.08
CA GLY A 368 18.82 32.56 1.40
C GLY A 368 18.28 31.76 0.21
N ASP A 369 16.95 31.63 0.10
CA ASP A 369 16.30 30.92 -1.00
C ASP A 369 16.49 31.66 -2.34
N GLN A 370 16.55 30.85 -3.39
CA GLN A 370 16.69 31.32 -4.77
C GLN A 370 15.49 30.90 -5.61
N ILE A 371 15.06 31.75 -6.50
CA ILE A 371 14.09 31.47 -7.55
C ILE A 371 14.72 31.69 -8.93
N TYR A 372 14.25 30.94 -9.91
CA TYR A 372 14.84 30.86 -11.26
C TYR A 372 13.81 31.26 -12.30
N SER A 373 14.18 32.13 -13.22
CA SER A 373 13.27 32.67 -14.25
C SER A 373 12.73 31.60 -15.21
N GLY A 374 13.55 30.66 -15.60
CA GLY A 374 13.18 29.61 -16.56
C GLY A 374 12.02 28.70 -16.14
N ILE A 375 11.75 28.59 -14.82
CA ILE A 375 10.67 27.76 -14.29
C ILE A 375 9.29 28.36 -14.60
N TYR A 376 9.20 29.66 -14.77
CA TYR A 376 7.94 30.39 -14.96
C TYR A 376 7.60 30.68 -16.42
N GLY A 377 8.46 30.24 -17.36
CA GLY A 377 8.19 30.39 -18.79
C GLY A 377 7.14 29.42 -19.30
N ASN A 378 6.13 29.88 -20.04
CA ASN A 378 5.09 29.03 -20.66
C ASN A 378 5.71 27.85 -21.42
N THR A 379 6.81 28.08 -22.12
CA THR A 379 7.52 27.03 -22.88
C THR A 379 8.06 25.91 -22.02
N TYR A 380 8.55 26.21 -20.82
CA TYR A 380 9.07 25.17 -19.92
C TYR A 380 7.94 24.32 -19.30
N GLN A 381 6.84 24.95 -18.89
CA GLN A 381 5.65 24.22 -18.43
C GLN A 381 5.09 23.32 -19.54
N GLU A 382 5.06 23.79 -20.79
CA GLU A 382 4.65 22.98 -21.94
C GLU A 382 5.57 21.78 -22.20
N LEU A 383 6.87 21.94 -22.01
CA LEU A 383 7.83 20.82 -22.08
C LEU A 383 7.57 19.80 -20.97
N MET A 384 7.33 20.25 -19.74
CA MET A 384 6.98 19.37 -18.63
C MET A 384 5.68 18.63 -18.88
N ILE A 385 4.64 19.33 -19.35
CA ILE A 385 3.34 18.74 -19.70
C ILE A 385 3.52 17.71 -20.83
N THR A 386 4.28 18.04 -21.86
CA THR A 386 4.54 17.14 -22.99
C THR A 386 5.23 15.86 -22.52
N GLN A 387 6.24 15.98 -21.66
CA GLN A 387 6.94 14.82 -21.11
C GLN A 387 6.04 14.01 -20.19
N ALA A 388 5.23 14.68 -19.36
CA ALA A 388 4.28 14.00 -18.47
C ALA A 388 3.22 13.21 -19.28
N ILE A 389 2.70 13.77 -20.35
CA ILE A 389 1.75 13.09 -21.23
C ILE A 389 2.40 11.88 -21.92
N LYS A 390 3.63 12.01 -22.43
CA LYS A 390 4.38 10.89 -23.02
C LYS A 390 4.58 9.75 -22.02
N ASN A 391 5.06 10.07 -20.82
CA ASN A 391 5.25 9.09 -19.75
C ASN A 391 3.93 8.39 -19.38
N HIS A 392 2.84 9.18 -19.31
CA HIS A 392 1.52 8.64 -19.00
C HIS A 392 1.05 7.65 -20.07
N ILE A 393 1.12 8.02 -21.35
CA ILE A 393 0.69 7.16 -22.46
C ILE A 393 1.51 5.87 -22.53
N GLU A 394 2.83 5.93 -22.30
CA GLU A 394 3.69 4.76 -22.23
C GLU A 394 3.23 3.84 -21.08
N GLN A 395 3.03 4.37 -19.88
CA GLN A 395 2.60 3.61 -18.71
C GLN A 395 1.16 3.10 -18.85
N GLU A 396 0.26 3.90 -19.43
CA GLU A 396 -1.14 3.52 -19.70
C GLU A 396 -1.19 2.34 -20.67
N ARG A 397 -0.42 2.39 -21.76
CA ARG A 397 -0.32 1.29 -22.74
C ARG A 397 0.17 0.01 -22.08
N GLU A 398 1.27 0.06 -21.33
CA GLU A 398 1.77 -1.09 -20.59
C GLU A 398 0.72 -1.67 -19.65
N ASN A 399 0.04 -0.81 -18.90
CA ASN A 399 -0.98 -1.20 -17.94
C ASN A 399 -2.28 -1.68 -18.58
N PHE A 400 -2.64 -1.16 -19.75
CA PHE A 400 -3.83 -1.56 -20.50
C PHE A 400 -3.63 -2.93 -21.17
N PHE A 401 -2.43 -3.21 -21.64
CA PHE A 401 -2.12 -4.49 -22.34
C PHE A 401 -1.83 -5.64 -21.37
N ARG A 402 -1.93 -5.41 -20.07
CA ARG A 402 -1.87 -6.49 -19.09
C ARG A 402 -3.07 -7.41 -19.21
N GLU A 403 -2.91 -8.67 -18.86
CA GLU A 403 -4.03 -9.62 -18.76
C GLU A 403 -5.13 -9.08 -17.81
N ARG A 404 -4.71 -8.48 -16.71
CA ARG A 404 -5.55 -7.74 -15.79
C ARG A 404 -5.19 -6.26 -15.91
N LYS A 405 -6.04 -5.53 -16.58
CA LYS A 405 -5.78 -4.13 -16.89
C LYS A 405 -5.70 -3.29 -15.63
N ILE A 406 -4.81 -2.31 -15.65
CA ILE A 406 -4.66 -1.32 -14.60
C ILE A 406 -4.93 0.04 -15.20
N LYS A 407 -5.94 0.74 -14.71
CA LYS A 407 -6.19 2.12 -15.14
C LYS A 407 -5.11 3.03 -14.57
N THR A 408 -4.43 3.75 -15.43
CA THR A 408 -3.34 4.65 -15.08
C THR A 408 -3.85 6.05 -14.80
N LEU A 409 -3.44 6.65 -13.69
CA LEU A 409 -3.75 8.03 -13.32
C LEU A 409 -2.47 8.86 -13.20
N SER A 410 -2.54 10.13 -13.58
CA SER A 410 -1.49 11.13 -13.38
C SER A 410 -2.02 12.32 -12.59
N LEU A 411 -1.23 12.77 -11.61
CA LEU A 411 -1.53 13.92 -10.76
C LEU A 411 -0.62 15.09 -11.12
N PHE A 412 -1.21 16.26 -11.33
CA PHE A 412 -0.50 17.50 -11.64
C PHE A 412 -0.69 18.49 -10.50
N PHE A 413 0.42 18.95 -9.92
CA PHE A 413 0.42 20.06 -8.98
C PHE A 413 0.69 21.37 -9.70
N ILE A 414 -0.24 22.32 -9.57
CA ILE A 414 -0.20 23.62 -10.23
C ILE A 414 -0.17 24.78 -9.23
N ASP A 415 0.26 25.93 -9.68
CA ASP A 415 0.40 27.13 -8.86
C ASP A 415 -0.91 27.85 -8.63
N SER A 416 -1.70 28.01 -9.69
CA SER A 416 -2.90 28.84 -9.71
C SER A 416 -4.11 28.11 -10.26
N ILE A 417 -5.22 28.26 -9.58
CA ILE A 417 -6.52 27.75 -10.03
C ILE A 417 -6.92 28.42 -11.34
N TYR A 418 -6.67 29.73 -11.46
CA TYR A 418 -7.00 30.50 -12.66
C TYR A 418 -6.26 30.03 -13.91
N SER A 419 -5.07 29.44 -13.76
CA SER A 419 -4.37 28.85 -14.91
C SER A 419 -5.11 27.65 -15.49
N TYR A 420 -5.88 26.92 -14.66
CA TYR A 420 -6.67 25.76 -15.07
C TYR A 420 -8.14 26.07 -15.36
N ARG A 421 -8.83 26.84 -14.48
CA ARG A 421 -10.26 27.15 -14.65
C ARG A 421 -10.55 28.47 -15.37
N GLY A 422 -9.61 29.44 -15.41
CA GLY A 422 -9.84 30.77 -15.94
C GLY A 422 -10.80 31.61 -15.07
N GLU A 423 -11.04 32.86 -15.49
CA GLU A 423 -12.06 33.73 -14.89
C GLU A 423 -13.41 33.56 -15.59
N GLU A 424 -13.39 33.43 -16.91
CA GLU A 424 -14.57 33.20 -17.78
C GLU A 424 -14.24 32.08 -18.77
N GLY A 425 -14.34 30.81 -18.35
CA GLY A 425 -14.06 29.63 -19.18
C GLY A 425 -12.80 28.87 -18.75
N ASP A 426 -12.19 28.11 -19.67
CA ASP A 426 -11.02 27.29 -19.40
C ASP A 426 -9.73 28.12 -19.33
N GLY A 427 -8.88 27.85 -18.36
CA GLY A 427 -7.60 28.52 -18.21
C GLY A 427 -6.57 28.11 -19.26
N ALA A 428 -5.56 28.95 -19.46
CA ALA A 428 -4.54 28.76 -20.49
C ALA A 428 -3.78 27.44 -20.34
N LEU A 429 -3.51 27.01 -19.10
CA LEU A 429 -2.84 25.73 -18.80
C LEU A 429 -3.68 24.55 -19.26
N ARG A 430 -5.00 24.57 -19.01
CA ARG A 430 -5.92 23.51 -19.42
C ARG A 430 -5.99 23.41 -20.94
N ILE A 431 -6.14 24.55 -21.62
CA ILE A 431 -6.17 24.62 -23.09
C ILE A 431 -4.88 24.05 -23.69
N SER A 432 -3.72 24.46 -23.17
CA SER A 432 -2.42 23.97 -23.64
C SER A 432 -2.30 22.46 -23.38
N PHE A 433 -2.67 21.98 -22.19
CA PHE A 433 -2.66 20.57 -21.84
C PHE A 433 -3.54 19.73 -22.77
N GLU A 434 -4.78 20.15 -23.03
CA GLU A 434 -5.72 19.43 -23.88
C GLU A 434 -5.24 19.35 -25.33
N ASN A 435 -4.63 20.42 -25.87
CA ASN A 435 -4.04 20.44 -27.21
C ASN A 435 -2.84 19.46 -27.31
N ILE A 436 -1.94 19.49 -26.34
CA ILE A 436 -0.78 18.58 -26.30
C ILE A 436 -1.25 17.14 -26.15
N LEU A 437 -2.24 16.90 -25.29
CA LEU A 437 -2.81 15.57 -25.08
C LEU A 437 -3.44 15.03 -26.36
N LYS A 438 -4.27 15.83 -27.02
CA LYS A 438 -4.93 15.46 -28.29
C LYS A 438 -3.91 15.00 -29.33
N THR A 439 -2.86 15.80 -29.56
CA THR A 439 -1.80 15.48 -30.52
C THR A 439 -1.08 14.16 -30.17
N ASN A 440 -0.84 13.88 -28.89
CA ASN A 440 -0.17 12.65 -28.48
C ASN A 440 -1.10 11.43 -28.54
N LEU A 441 -2.40 11.58 -28.22
CA LEU A 441 -3.39 10.51 -28.39
C LEU A 441 -3.61 10.14 -29.84
N GLU A 442 -3.65 11.11 -30.75
CA GLU A 442 -3.72 10.86 -32.22
C GLU A 442 -2.52 10.03 -32.71
N LYS A 443 -1.31 10.42 -32.28
CA LYS A 443 -0.08 9.64 -32.59
C LYS A 443 -0.10 8.21 -32.00
N GLU A 444 -0.64 8.05 -30.82
CA GLU A 444 -0.75 6.73 -30.19
C GLU A 444 -1.80 5.86 -30.88
N LEU A 445 -2.95 6.45 -31.25
CA LEU A 445 -4.01 5.78 -32.00
C LEU A 445 -3.50 5.25 -33.34
N ASP A 446 -2.72 6.05 -34.08
CA ASP A 446 -2.17 5.66 -35.39
C ASP A 446 -1.28 4.43 -35.31
N LYS A 447 -0.61 4.16 -34.18
CA LYS A 447 0.20 2.95 -33.98
C LYS A 447 -0.62 1.65 -33.98
N PHE A 448 -1.86 1.70 -33.51
CA PHE A 448 -2.69 0.52 -33.29
C PHE A 448 -3.90 0.41 -34.22
N LYS A 449 -4.20 1.47 -35.00
CA LYS A 449 -5.38 1.59 -35.87
C LYS A 449 -5.57 0.42 -36.82
N ASN A 450 -4.48 -0.15 -37.34
CA ASN A 450 -4.49 -1.24 -38.29
C ASN A 450 -4.30 -2.63 -37.67
N SER A 451 -4.23 -2.72 -36.33
CA SER A 451 -4.00 -3.98 -35.65
C SER A 451 -5.28 -4.80 -35.53
N ASN A 452 -5.17 -6.10 -35.77
CA ASN A 452 -6.28 -7.06 -35.66
C ASN A 452 -6.41 -7.65 -34.25
N ALA A 453 -5.44 -7.47 -33.36
CA ALA A 453 -5.48 -7.98 -32.00
C ALA A 453 -6.65 -7.36 -31.20
N MET A 454 -7.42 -8.19 -30.49
CA MET A 454 -8.61 -7.75 -29.75
C MET A 454 -8.29 -6.69 -28.69
N ILE A 455 -7.17 -6.85 -28.00
CA ILE A 455 -6.71 -5.89 -26.98
C ILE A 455 -6.37 -4.53 -27.59
N HIS A 456 -5.78 -4.53 -28.81
CA HIS A 456 -5.47 -3.30 -29.52
C HIS A 456 -6.74 -2.58 -29.99
N LYS A 457 -7.75 -3.35 -30.48
CA LYS A 457 -9.06 -2.76 -30.85
C LYS A 457 -9.76 -2.13 -29.66
N GLU A 458 -9.66 -2.77 -28.50
CA GLU A 458 -10.24 -2.23 -27.26
C GLU A 458 -9.49 -0.97 -26.81
N TYR A 459 -8.17 -0.94 -26.92
CA TYR A 459 -7.37 0.25 -26.62
C TYR A 459 -7.66 1.39 -27.60
N VAL A 460 -7.77 1.10 -28.91
CA VAL A 460 -8.19 2.07 -29.92
C VAL A 460 -9.55 2.68 -29.56
N SER A 461 -10.54 1.86 -29.20
CA SER A 461 -11.86 2.34 -28.78
C SER A 461 -11.80 3.26 -27.54
N PHE A 462 -10.91 2.96 -26.60
CA PHE A 462 -10.67 3.82 -25.43
C PHE A 462 -10.03 5.16 -25.81
N LEU A 463 -9.02 5.15 -26.72
CA LEU A 463 -8.38 6.36 -27.23
C LEU A 463 -9.36 7.21 -28.07
N GLU A 464 -10.17 6.60 -28.94
CA GLU A 464 -11.21 7.28 -29.72
C GLU A 464 -12.23 7.96 -28.82
N SER A 465 -12.67 7.26 -27.75
CA SER A 465 -13.57 7.85 -26.77
C SER A 465 -12.95 9.04 -26.04
N SER A 466 -11.64 8.99 -25.77
CA SER A 466 -10.91 10.12 -25.19
C SER A 466 -10.78 11.31 -26.15
N LEU A 467 -10.58 11.05 -27.44
CA LEU A 467 -10.49 12.08 -28.46
C LEU A 467 -11.84 12.72 -28.80
N LYS A 468 -12.93 11.97 -28.62
CA LYS A 468 -14.29 12.48 -28.86
C LYS A 468 -14.65 13.64 -27.93
N ASP A 469 -14.21 13.57 -26.68
CA ASP A 469 -14.33 14.63 -25.68
C ASP A 469 -13.09 14.66 -24.79
N ILE A 470 -12.13 15.48 -25.20
CA ILE A 470 -10.84 15.61 -24.52
C ILE A 470 -11.00 16.20 -23.11
N SER A 471 -12.02 17.03 -22.88
CA SER A 471 -12.26 17.70 -21.61
C SER A 471 -12.64 16.72 -20.49
N LEU A 472 -13.24 15.59 -20.82
CA LEU A 472 -13.58 14.52 -19.87
C LEU A 472 -12.35 13.73 -19.39
N THR A 473 -11.21 13.83 -20.08
CA THR A 473 -10.00 13.09 -19.73
C THR A 473 -9.30 13.67 -18.51
N ASN A 474 -9.55 14.93 -18.21
CA ASN A 474 -8.91 15.65 -17.10
C ASN A 474 -9.95 16.21 -16.12
N GLY A 475 -9.51 16.60 -14.94
CA GLY A 475 -10.35 17.22 -13.92
C GLY A 475 -9.52 17.87 -12.83
N GLY A 476 -10.06 18.92 -12.21
CA GLY A 476 -9.40 19.68 -11.15
C GLY A 476 -10.10 19.58 -9.80
N TYR A 477 -9.33 19.47 -8.74
CA TYR A 477 -9.82 19.62 -7.37
C TYR A 477 -9.06 20.74 -6.64
N PHE A 478 -9.81 21.73 -6.20
CA PHE A 478 -9.30 22.90 -5.48
C PHE A 478 -10.14 23.14 -4.21
N ALA A 479 -9.53 23.70 -3.15
CA ALA A 479 -10.23 23.89 -1.87
C ALA A 479 -11.40 24.87 -1.99
N GLU A 480 -11.26 25.82 -2.86
CA GLU A 480 -12.23 26.86 -3.15
C GLU A 480 -13.51 26.28 -3.76
N ASP A 481 -13.41 25.17 -4.49
CA ASP A 481 -14.53 24.47 -5.11
C ASP A 481 -15.56 23.94 -4.10
N ASN A 482 -15.15 23.70 -2.85
CA ASN A 482 -16.03 23.20 -1.78
C ASN A 482 -17.16 24.19 -1.41
N SER A 483 -17.01 25.46 -1.78
CA SER A 483 -17.99 26.52 -1.52
C SER A 483 -18.74 26.99 -2.77
N THR A 484 -18.42 26.43 -3.97
CA THR A 484 -19.08 26.82 -5.21
C THR A 484 -20.50 26.28 -5.30
N ALA A 485 -21.39 27.05 -5.94
CA ALA A 485 -22.74 26.62 -6.28
C ALA A 485 -22.84 25.95 -7.67
N ASP A 486 -21.73 25.87 -8.42
CA ASP A 486 -21.65 25.25 -9.73
C ASP A 486 -21.77 23.73 -9.62
N GLU A 487 -22.83 23.17 -10.20
CA GLU A 487 -23.14 21.74 -10.11
C GLU A 487 -22.15 20.85 -10.85
N ASP A 488 -21.55 21.35 -11.93
CA ASP A 488 -20.61 20.56 -12.72
C ASP A 488 -19.25 20.48 -12.03
N ILE A 489 -18.83 21.57 -11.40
CA ILE A 489 -17.65 21.58 -10.53
C ILE A 489 -17.87 20.65 -9.33
N GLN A 490 -19.05 20.69 -8.70
CA GLN A 490 -19.37 19.80 -7.59
C GLN A 490 -19.35 18.31 -7.99
N LYS A 491 -19.88 17.96 -9.17
CA LYS A 491 -19.82 16.59 -9.70
C LYS A 491 -18.38 16.13 -9.94
N GLU A 492 -17.54 17.01 -10.48
CA GLU A 492 -16.12 16.74 -10.71
C GLU A 492 -15.37 16.50 -9.39
N VAL A 493 -15.59 17.35 -8.40
CA VAL A 493 -15.03 17.21 -7.03
C VAL A 493 -15.48 15.90 -6.38
N ASP A 494 -16.77 15.57 -6.48
CA ASP A 494 -17.31 14.34 -5.91
C ASP A 494 -16.70 13.09 -6.56
N GLN A 495 -16.50 13.08 -7.88
CA GLN A 495 -15.82 11.99 -8.57
C GLN A 495 -14.37 11.84 -8.14
N ILE A 496 -13.64 12.93 -7.97
CA ILE A 496 -12.22 12.89 -7.58
C ILE A 496 -12.05 12.47 -6.13
N LEU A 497 -12.85 13.02 -5.20
CA LEU A 497 -12.68 12.81 -3.76
C LEU A 497 -13.41 11.60 -3.22
N ARG A 498 -14.68 11.42 -3.61
CA ARG A 498 -15.60 10.47 -2.96
C ARG A 498 -15.75 9.19 -3.73
N ASP A 499 -15.71 9.24 -5.05
CA ASP A 499 -15.89 8.05 -5.90
C ASP A 499 -14.56 7.52 -6.45
N LYS A 500 -13.71 7.05 -5.53
CA LYS A 500 -12.44 6.40 -5.88
C LYS A 500 -12.61 5.21 -6.83
N GLN A 501 -13.74 4.49 -6.71
CA GLN A 501 -14.00 3.32 -7.53
C GLN A 501 -14.28 3.69 -8.99
N SER A 502 -15.01 4.77 -9.21
CA SER A 502 -15.24 5.29 -10.55
C SER A 502 -13.93 5.66 -11.24
N LEU A 503 -13.03 6.37 -10.54
CA LEU A 503 -11.71 6.72 -11.11
C LEU A 503 -10.86 5.51 -11.48
N LEU A 504 -11.02 4.38 -10.77
CA LEU A 504 -10.27 3.14 -11.03
C LEU A 504 -10.92 2.30 -12.14
N SER A 505 -12.16 2.55 -12.48
CA SER A 505 -12.90 1.78 -13.47
C SER A 505 -12.67 2.31 -14.89
N PHE A 506 -12.44 1.39 -15.86
CA PHE A 506 -12.37 1.75 -17.28
C PHE A 506 -13.72 2.07 -17.87
N LYS A 507 -14.81 1.49 -17.31
CA LYS A 507 -16.18 1.69 -17.79
C LYS A 507 -17.08 2.13 -16.66
N ASP A 508 -18.07 2.96 -16.99
CA ASP A 508 -19.13 3.35 -16.09
C ASP A 508 -20.20 2.24 -15.96
N GLU A 509 -21.24 2.47 -15.15
CA GLU A 509 -22.35 1.52 -14.96
C GLU A 509 -23.13 1.22 -16.23
N LYS A 510 -23.06 2.10 -17.23
CA LYS A 510 -23.73 1.96 -18.53
C LYS A 510 -22.85 1.28 -19.58
N GLY A 511 -21.59 0.93 -19.22
CA GLY A 511 -20.64 0.30 -20.12
C GLY A 511 -19.85 1.29 -21.01
N SER A 512 -20.06 2.60 -20.86
CA SER A 512 -19.31 3.62 -21.58
C SER A 512 -17.92 3.79 -21.00
N TRP A 513 -16.94 4.19 -21.84
CA TRP A 513 -15.57 4.41 -21.36
C TRP A 513 -15.49 5.58 -20.38
N ASN A 514 -14.90 5.35 -19.24
CA ASN A 514 -14.52 6.39 -18.29
C ASN A 514 -13.10 6.87 -18.63
N THR A 515 -13.03 8.00 -19.32
CA THR A 515 -11.77 8.53 -19.86
C THR A 515 -11.00 9.41 -18.88
N ARG A 516 -11.56 9.78 -17.72
CA ARG A 516 -10.88 10.62 -16.72
C ARG A 516 -9.67 9.92 -16.12
N ARG A 517 -8.49 10.53 -16.27
CA ARG A 517 -7.22 9.97 -15.81
C ARG A 517 -6.12 11.01 -15.49
N PHE A 518 -6.36 12.29 -15.80
CA PHE A 518 -5.46 13.38 -15.45
C PHE A 518 -6.11 14.27 -14.41
N ILE A 519 -5.47 14.42 -13.25
CA ILE A 519 -6.03 15.14 -12.11
C ILE A 519 -5.13 16.32 -11.79
N PHE A 520 -5.73 17.52 -11.76
CA PHE A 520 -5.06 18.75 -11.42
C PHE A 520 -5.43 19.19 -10.02
N SER A 521 -4.45 19.65 -9.26
CA SER A 521 -4.70 20.17 -7.91
C SER A 521 -3.67 21.24 -7.56
N LYS A 522 -4.11 22.19 -6.75
CA LYS A 522 -3.21 23.02 -5.97
C LYS A 522 -2.80 22.19 -4.74
N TRP A 523 -2.41 22.82 -3.65
CA TRP A 523 -2.00 22.09 -2.43
C TRP A 523 -3.10 21.29 -1.70
N THR A 524 -4.35 21.38 -2.13
CA THR A 524 -5.52 20.81 -1.44
C THR A 524 -5.55 19.30 -1.34
N LEU A 525 -4.89 18.59 -2.25
CA LEU A 525 -4.73 17.13 -2.15
C LEU A 525 -3.55 16.71 -1.25
N ARG A 526 -2.98 17.62 -0.44
CA ARG A 526 -1.86 17.33 0.45
C ARG A 526 -2.17 16.25 1.49
N GLU A 527 -3.38 16.21 2.03
CA GLU A 527 -3.77 15.29 3.09
C GLU A 527 -5.08 14.57 2.75
N GLY A 528 -5.12 13.26 3.00
CA GLY A 528 -6.33 12.46 2.93
C GLY A 528 -6.73 11.89 1.57
N TRP A 529 -6.23 12.40 0.44
CA TRP A 529 -6.47 11.81 -0.88
C TRP A 529 -5.34 10.86 -1.26
N ASP A 530 -5.70 9.63 -1.59
CA ASP A 530 -4.78 8.60 -2.01
C ASP A 530 -5.50 7.65 -2.99
N ASN A 531 -4.98 7.55 -4.19
CA ASN A 531 -5.50 6.61 -5.17
C ASN A 531 -4.38 5.62 -5.53
N PRO A 532 -4.63 4.30 -5.47
CA PRO A 532 -3.61 3.29 -5.70
C PRO A 532 -3.06 3.33 -7.14
N ASN A 533 -3.84 3.79 -8.11
CA ASN A 533 -3.46 3.78 -9.51
C ASN A 533 -2.82 5.08 -10.01
N VAL A 534 -2.36 5.94 -9.10
CA VAL A 534 -1.47 7.05 -9.47
C VAL A 534 -0.09 6.50 -9.79
N PHE A 535 0.34 6.65 -11.04
CA PHE A 535 1.65 6.22 -11.53
C PHE A 535 2.58 7.37 -11.83
N GLN A 536 2.05 8.59 -11.88
CA GLN A 536 2.85 9.78 -12.14
C GLN A 536 2.35 10.95 -11.30
N ILE A 537 3.30 11.71 -10.77
CA ILE A 537 3.10 13.04 -10.21
C ILE A 537 3.98 14.01 -11.02
N CYS A 538 3.36 15.03 -11.58
CA CYS A 538 4.04 16.11 -12.28
C CYS A 538 3.90 17.41 -11.49
N LYS A 539 5.03 17.98 -11.06
CA LYS A 539 5.08 19.18 -10.26
C LYS A 539 5.38 20.38 -11.18
N LEU A 540 4.32 21.05 -11.67
CA LEU A 540 4.40 22.22 -12.55
C LEU A 540 4.68 23.54 -11.81
N ARG A 541 5.15 23.46 -10.58
CA ARG A 541 5.45 24.61 -9.72
C ARG A 541 6.77 24.38 -9.00
N SER A 542 7.49 25.44 -8.74
CA SER A 542 8.61 25.38 -7.81
C SER A 542 8.10 25.50 -6.37
N SER A 543 8.62 24.71 -5.45
CA SER A 543 8.37 24.91 -4.02
C SER A 543 9.71 25.15 -3.32
N GLY A 544 9.82 26.30 -2.68
CA GLY A 544 10.96 26.61 -1.81
C GLY A 544 10.84 26.05 -0.39
N SER A 545 9.78 25.26 -0.08
CA SER A 545 9.59 24.75 1.27
C SER A 545 10.33 23.42 1.46
N GLU A 546 11.00 23.25 2.60
CA GLU A 546 11.55 21.98 3.08
C GLU A 546 10.43 20.99 3.47
N ILE A 547 9.46 20.78 2.56
CA ILE A 547 8.47 19.74 2.78
C ILE A 547 9.16 18.40 2.64
N SER A 548 8.84 17.48 3.52
CA SER A 548 9.25 16.10 3.44
C SER A 548 9.05 15.56 2.01
N LYS A 549 10.12 15.18 1.34
CA LYS A 549 10.06 14.61 -0.02
C LYS A 549 9.24 13.34 -0.04
N LEU A 550 9.29 12.58 1.05
CA LEU A 550 8.51 11.37 1.25
C LEU A 550 7.00 11.66 1.31
N GLN A 551 6.59 12.78 1.93
CA GLN A 551 5.17 13.19 1.94
C GLN A 551 4.69 13.63 0.54
N GLU A 552 5.54 14.26 -0.26
CA GLU A 552 5.21 14.65 -1.62
C GLU A 552 4.92 13.43 -2.50
N VAL A 553 5.79 12.42 -2.48
CA VAL A 553 5.60 11.19 -3.27
C VAL A 553 4.55 10.26 -2.67
N GLY A 554 4.25 10.38 -1.39
CA GLY A 554 3.36 9.50 -0.62
C GLY A 554 1.97 9.29 -1.23
N ARG A 555 1.49 10.26 -2.00
CA ARG A 555 0.19 10.22 -2.69
C ARG A 555 0.10 9.15 -3.78
N GLY A 556 1.21 8.80 -4.38
CA GLY A 556 1.29 7.81 -5.47
C GLY A 556 1.94 6.50 -5.07
N LEU A 557 2.40 6.34 -3.83
CA LEU A 557 3.18 5.17 -3.41
C LEU A 557 2.37 3.89 -3.25
N ARG A 558 1.04 3.96 -3.09
CA ARG A 558 0.22 2.76 -2.95
C ARG A 558 0.39 1.82 -4.13
N LEU A 559 0.48 0.53 -3.86
CA LEU A 559 0.49 -0.49 -4.92
C LEU A 559 -0.84 -0.47 -5.69
N PRO A 560 -0.81 -0.67 -7.02
CA PRO A 560 -1.98 -0.54 -7.85
C PRO A 560 -2.98 -1.68 -7.65
N VAL A 561 -4.20 -1.42 -8.10
CA VAL A 561 -5.25 -2.43 -8.22
C VAL A 561 -5.61 -2.64 -9.69
N ASP A 562 -5.95 -3.87 -10.03
CA ASP A 562 -6.41 -4.27 -11.36
C ASP A 562 -7.88 -3.84 -11.61
N GLU A 563 -8.38 -4.10 -12.81
CA GLU A 563 -9.76 -3.82 -13.21
C GLU A 563 -10.82 -4.60 -12.40
N TYR A 564 -10.41 -5.62 -11.64
CA TYR A 564 -11.28 -6.41 -10.76
C TYR A 564 -11.17 -5.98 -9.29
N GLY A 565 -10.33 -4.99 -8.98
CA GLY A 565 -10.13 -4.46 -7.64
C GLY A 565 -9.12 -5.23 -6.78
N ASN A 566 -8.36 -6.17 -7.35
CA ASN A 566 -7.33 -6.89 -6.61
C ASN A 566 -6.05 -6.06 -6.58
N ARG A 567 -5.41 -5.97 -5.41
CA ARG A 567 -4.09 -5.36 -5.25
C ARG A 567 -3.04 -6.24 -5.93
N ILE A 568 -2.13 -5.62 -6.65
CA ILE A 568 -1.01 -6.29 -7.31
C ILE A 568 0.25 -6.00 -6.49
N SER A 569 0.90 -7.04 -5.98
CA SER A 569 2.08 -6.95 -5.10
C SER A 569 3.22 -7.89 -5.49
N ASP A 570 3.06 -8.64 -6.57
CA ASP A 570 4.01 -9.65 -7.06
C ASP A 570 5.08 -9.08 -7.99
N GLU A 571 5.08 -7.75 -8.20
CA GLU A 571 6.08 -7.06 -8.99
C GLU A 571 6.40 -5.69 -8.42
N GLN A 572 7.54 -5.12 -8.82
CA GLN A 572 7.94 -3.77 -8.48
C GLN A 572 7.28 -2.76 -9.43
N PHE A 573 6.41 -1.92 -8.90
CA PHE A 573 5.88 -0.75 -9.60
C PHE A 573 6.68 0.50 -9.23
N TYR A 574 6.65 1.48 -10.12
CA TYR A 574 7.27 2.79 -9.87
C TYR A 574 6.24 3.90 -10.00
N LEU A 575 6.37 4.88 -9.10
CA LEU A 575 5.77 6.19 -9.24
C LEU A 575 6.75 7.09 -9.99
N THR A 576 6.39 7.57 -11.16
CA THR A 576 7.18 8.59 -11.86
C THR A 576 6.94 9.95 -11.22
N TYR A 577 8.00 10.56 -10.71
CA TYR A 577 7.97 11.90 -10.14
C TYR A 577 8.74 12.86 -11.05
N LEU A 578 7.98 13.72 -11.75
CA LEU A 578 8.50 14.70 -12.71
C LEU A 578 8.53 16.08 -12.06
N PHE A 579 9.70 16.70 -12.02
CA PHE A 579 9.94 17.98 -11.34
C PHE A 579 10.89 18.86 -12.17
N ASP A 580 10.94 20.13 -11.81
CA ASP A 580 11.82 21.10 -12.46
C ASP A 580 13.29 20.97 -11.96
N TYR A 581 14.18 21.60 -12.68
CA TYR A 581 15.63 21.53 -12.41
C TYR A 581 16.05 22.24 -11.10
N SER A 582 15.20 23.04 -10.45
CA SER A 582 15.50 23.61 -9.13
C SER A 582 15.60 22.54 -8.03
N GLU A 583 15.03 21.38 -8.27
CA GLU A 583 15.03 20.24 -7.35
C GLU A 583 15.96 19.09 -7.80
N LYS A 584 17.08 19.39 -8.48
CA LYS A 584 18.03 18.40 -9.03
C LYS A 584 18.49 17.34 -8.02
N ASP A 585 18.57 17.70 -6.73
CA ASP A 585 19.02 16.84 -5.65
C ASP A 585 17.84 16.07 -5.00
N PHE A 586 16.64 16.09 -5.62
CA PHE A 586 15.43 15.47 -5.07
C PHE A 586 15.62 13.98 -4.75
N ALA A 587 16.19 13.22 -5.68
CA ALA A 587 16.39 11.78 -5.49
C ALA A 587 17.33 11.49 -4.30
N GLU A 588 18.43 12.23 -4.18
CA GLU A 588 19.37 12.08 -3.07
C GLU A 588 18.76 12.50 -1.73
N SER A 589 17.98 13.58 -1.74
CA SER A 589 17.27 14.06 -0.55
C SER A 589 16.20 13.06 -0.10
N LEU A 590 15.45 12.47 -1.03
CA LEU A 590 14.49 11.41 -0.74
C LEU A 590 15.16 10.16 -0.15
N ILE A 591 16.27 9.71 -0.73
CA ILE A 591 17.03 8.57 -0.21
C ILE A 591 17.57 8.86 1.20
N LYS A 592 18.10 10.07 1.43
CA LYS A 592 18.55 10.50 2.76
C LYS A 592 17.42 10.50 3.78
N GLU A 593 16.23 10.97 3.38
CA GLU A 593 15.06 11.01 4.26
C GLU A 593 14.58 9.59 4.59
N ILE A 594 14.49 8.70 3.61
CA ILE A 594 14.12 7.28 3.82
C ILE A 594 15.10 6.60 4.77
N ASN A 595 16.40 6.84 4.59
CA ASN A 595 17.44 6.22 5.41
C ASN A 595 17.58 6.87 6.80
N LYS A 596 17.24 8.15 6.97
CA LYS A 596 17.33 8.86 8.26
C LYS A 596 16.47 8.21 9.33
N ASP A 597 15.30 7.75 8.93
CA ASP A 597 14.34 7.14 9.84
C ASP A 597 14.56 5.63 10.04
N SER A 598 15.47 5.00 9.31
CA SER A 598 15.80 3.57 9.49
C SER A 598 16.58 3.29 10.80
N GLY A 599 16.94 4.32 11.55
CA GLY A 599 17.73 4.18 12.79
C GLY A 599 19.17 3.69 12.54
N LEU A 600 19.55 3.49 11.29
CA LEU A 600 20.73 2.79 10.86
C LEU A 600 21.63 3.71 10.02
N THR A 601 22.15 4.75 10.64
CA THR A 601 23.49 5.24 10.25
C THR A 601 24.52 4.27 10.81
N GLN A 602 24.45 3.00 10.43
CA GLN A 602 25.50 2.07 10.81
C GLN A 602 26.78 2.43 10.06
N LYS A 603 27.66 3.10 10.76
CA LYS A 603 29.04 3.28 10.34
C LYS A 603 29.89 2.03 10.61
N ASN A 604 29.39 1.07 11.38
CA ASN A 604 30.12 -0.08 11.85
C ASN A 604 29.35 -1.38 11.65
N ILE A 605 30.02 -2.42 11.14
CA ILE A 605 29.41 -3.72 10.82
C ILE A 605 29.40 -4.70 11.99
N LYS A 606 30.07 -4.40 13.11
CA LYS A 606 30.26 -5.38 14.23
C LYS A 606 28.95 -5.93 14.77
N ASP A 607 27.90 -5.13 14.78
CA ASP A 607 26.60 -5.57 15.30
C ASP A 607 25.87 -6.58 14.39
N MET A 608 26.23 -6.66 13.11
CA MET A 608 25.66 -7.59 12.14
C MET A 608 26.59 -8.74 11.75
N LEU A 609 27.89 -8.61 12.09
CA LEU A 609 28.90 -9.54 11.62
C LEU A 609 28.61 -10.98 12.00
N ALA A 610 28.25 -11.21 13.27
CA ALA A 610 27.94 -12.53 13.79
C ALA A 610 26.75 -13.18 13.08
N GLN A 611 25.71 -12.39 12.78
CA GLN A 611 24.53 -12.88 12.10
C GLN A 611 24.83 -13.19 10.62
N VAL A 612 25.50 -12.28 9.91
CA VAL A 612 25.88 -12.49 8.51
C VAL A 612 26.85 -13.68 8.36
N ALA A 613 27.79 -13.83 9.27
CA ALA A 613 28.70 -14.98 9.30
C ALA A 613 27.90 -16.30 9.46
N LYS A 614 26.95 -16.33 10.40
CA LYS A 614 26.06 -17.48 10.64
C LYS A 614 25.18 -17.79 9.41
N ASP A 615 24.57 -16.79 8.80
CA ASP A 615 23.69 -16.95 7.65
C ASP A 615 24.43 -17.47 6.41
N ARG A 616 25.72 -17.15 6.30
CA ARG A 616 26.61 -17.64 5.22
C ARG A 616 27.39 -18.90 5.57
N GLY A 617 27.27 -19.42 6.79
CA GLY A 617 28.03 -20.59 7.24
C GLY A 617 29.54 -20.34 7.30
N ILE A 618 29.97 -19.10 7.49
CA ILE A 618 31.38 -18.66 7.55
C ILE A 618 31.70 -18.30 9.01
N ASP A 619 32.92 -18.60 9.45
CA ASP A 619 33.41 -18.12 10.75
C ASP A 619 33.45 -16.58 10.78
N GLU A 620 33.00 -15.98 11.89
CA GLU A 620 32.90 -14.53 12.07
C GLU A 620 34.24 -13.80 11.83
N LYS A 621 35.34 -14.39 12.35
CA LYS A 621 36.71 -13.85 12.17
C LYS A 621 37.14 -13.92 10.71
N THR A 622 36.82 -15.01 10.04
CA THR A 622 37.14 -15.22 8.63
C THR A 622 36.37 -14.21 7.75
N LEU A 623 35.10 -13.97 8.06
CA LEU A 623 34.32 -12.93 7.38
C LEU A 623 34.91 -11.55 7.61
N PHE A 624 35.25 -11.19 8.86
CA PHE A 624 35.84 -9.89 9.18
C PHE A 624 37.14 -9.65 8.44
N ILE A 625 38.03 -10.64 8.40
CA ILE A 625 39.30 -10.58 7.68
C ILE A 625 39.07 -10.40 6.17
N SER A 626 38.12 -11.14 5.61
CA SER A 626 37.75 -10.99 4.19
C SER A 626 37.23 -9.59 3.86
N LEU A 627 36.39 -9.00 4.71
CA LEU A 627 35.88 -7.64 4.52
C LEU A 627 37.00 -6.59 4.63
N LEU A 628 37.94 -6.79 5.53
CA LEU A 628 39.11 -5.92 5.71
C LEU A 628 40.05 -6.01 4.51
N THR A 629 40.36 -7.24 4.03
CA THR A 629 41.27 -7.49 2.92
C THR A 629 40.76 -6.93 1.59
N ASN A 630 39.42 -6.83 1.44
CA ASN A 630 38.78 -6.25 0.26
C ASN A 630 38.55 -4.74 0.39
N ASP A 631 39.12 -4.08 1.40
CA ASP A 631 38.95 -2.65 1.68
C ASP A 631 37.50 -2.21 1.82
N TYR A 632 36.64 -3.08 2.34
CA TYR A 632 35.23 -2.72 2.60
C TYR A 632 35.08 -2.03 3.95
N ILE A 633 35.92 -2.36 4.89
CA ILE A 633 35.89 -1.84 6.26
C ILE A 633 37.31 -1.48 6.73
N ASP A 634 37.38 -0.64 7.77
CA ASP A 634 38.61 -0.42 8.52
C ASP A 634 38.81 -1.46 9.64
N MET A 635 39.94 -1.38 10.36
CA MET A 635 40.24 -2.29 11.48
C MET A 635 39.27 -2.20 12.65
N ASP A 636 38.55 -1.08 12.76
CA ASP A 636 37.49 -0.89 13.77
C ASP A 636 36.11 -1.41 13.32
N GLY A 637 36.02 -1.89 12.07
CA GLY A 637 34.77 -2.39 11.47
C GLY A 637 33.86 -1.28 10.91
N ASN A 638 34.38 -0.08 10.69
CA ASN A 638 33.66 0.98 10.04
C ASN A 638 33.69 0.78 8.52
N ILE A 639 32.55 0.98 7.88
CA ILE A 639 32.41 0.86 6.42
C ILE A 639 33.17 2.01 5.73
N LEU A 640 34.08 1.66 4.83
CA LEU A 640 34.75 2.63 3.98
C LEU A 640 33.81 3.15 2.91
N ILE A 641 33.50 4.44 2.94
CA ILE A 641 32.45 5.08 2.10
C ILE A 641 32.70 4.82 0.60
N GLU A 642 33.99 4.83 0.19
CA GLU A 642 34.38 4.63 -1.21
C GLU A 642 34.04 3.24 -1.75
N ASN A 643 34.03 2.23 -0.90
CA ASN A 643 33.72 0.84 -1.24
C ASN A 643 32.37 0.34 -0.72
N LYS A 644 31.54 1.19 -0.13
CA LYS A 644 30.23 0.83 0.42
C LYS A 644 29.34 0.12 -0.60
N ASN A 645 29.32 0.60 -1.84
CA ASN A 645 28.49 -0.02 -2.89
C ASN A 645 29.00 -1.42 -3.26
N LYS A 646 30.32 -1.64 -3.26
CA LYS A 646 30.92 -2.96 -3.49
C LYS A 646 30.67 -3.91 -2.33
N LEU A 647 30.76 -3.39 -1.08
CA LEU A 647 30.39 -4.18 0.10
C LEU A 647 28.95 -4.67 0.02
N ILE A 648 28.00 -3.77 -0.24
CA ILE A 648 26.55 -4.11 -0.34
C ILE A 648 26.29 -5.05 -1.51
N SER A 649 27.01 -4.91 -2.62
CA SER A 649 26.89 -5.79 -3.77
C SER A 649 27.30 -7.24 -3.47
N ASN A 650 28.41 -7.40 -2.70
CA ASN A 650 28.97 -8.70 -2.35
C ASN A 650 28.39 -9.31 -1.06
N TYR A 651 27.92 -8.45 -0.19
CA TYR A 651 27.32 -8.78 1.12
C TYR A 651 26.06 -7.93 1.33
N PRO A 652 24.95 -8.24 0.61
CA PRO A 652 23.70 -7.50 0.70
C PRO A 652 23.14 -7.41 2.13
N GLU A 653 23.48 -8.39 2.96
CA GLU A 653 23.05 -8.48 4.36
C GLU A 653 23.57 -7.31 5.22
N PHE A 654 24.68 -6.68 4.82
CA PHE A 654 25.16 -5.45 5.48
C PHE A 654 24.42 -4.18 4.99
N ASN A 655 23.52 -4.31 4.03
CA ASN A 655 22.73 -3.18 3.60
C ASN A 655 21.57 -2.91 4.58
N SER A 656 21.84 -2.08 5.55
CA SER A 656 20.84 -1.61 6.52
C SER A 656 19.98 -0.46 6.01
N GLY A 657 20.18 -0.01 4.77
CA GLY A 657 19.47 1.09 4.15
C GLY A 657 18.52 0.67 3.02
N LEU A 658 18.08 1.67 2.28
CA LEU A 658 17.24 1.48 1.10
C LEU A 658 17.99 0.66 0.04
N GLU A 659 17.34 -0.39 -0.46
CA GLU A 659 17.87 -1.20 -1.55
C GLU A 659 18.06 -0.39 -2.82
N GLN A 660 19.09 -0.77 -3.59
CA GLN A 660 19.30 -0.21 -4.92
C GLN A 660 18.04 -0.48 -5.77
N ASN A 661 17.71 0.47 -6.63
CA ASN A 661 16.53 0.43 -7.51
C ASN A 661 15.16 0.73 -6.87
N LYS A 662 15.07 1.04 -5.58
CA LYS A 662 13.80 1.56 -5.00
C LYS A 662 13.56 3.03 -5.35
N VAL A 663 14.66 3.80 -5.55
CA VAL A 663 14.64 5.15 -6.12
C VAL A 663 15.57 5.17 -7.32
N ILE A 664 15.02 5.41 -8.52
CA ILE A 664 15.77 5.42 -9.78
C ILE A 664 15.67 6.77 -10.47
N ASN A 665 16.70 7.11 -11.26
CA ASN A 665 16.71 8.34 -12.06
C ASN A 665 16.44 8.00 -13.54
N ARG A 666 15.28 8.40 -14.07
CA ARG A 666 14.88 8.13 -15.45
C ARG A 666 15.72 8.88 -16.49
N ASN A 667 16.40 9.96 -16.12
CA ASN A 667 17.29 10.68 -17.03
C ASN A 667 18.53 9.86 -17.39
N LYS A 668 18.91 8.87 -16.54
CA LYS A 668 20.01 7.94 -16.81
C LYS A 668 19.48 6.66 -17.51
N LYS A 669 18.85 6.83 -18.66
CA LYS A 669 18.15 5.76 -19.41
C LYS A 669 19.00 4.51 -19.71
N GLU A 670 20.30 4.60 -19.81
CA GLU A 670 21.15 3.44 -20.14
C GLU A 670 21.40 2.47 -18.97
N GLN A 671 21.22 2.88 -17.74
CA GLN A 671 21.47 2.01 -16.58
C GLN A 671 20.35 0.98 -16.28
N GLY A 672 19.20 1.16 -16.86
CA GLY A 672 18.03 0.29 -16.65
C GLY A 672 17.68 -0.62 -17.83
N MET A 673 18.55 -0.78 -18.82
CA MET A 673 18.31 -1.63 -19.99
C MET A 673 19.29 -2.80 -20.02
N VAL A 674 18.82 -3.91 -20.56
CA VAL A 674 19.56 -5.17 -20.72
C VAL A 674 19.45 -5.60 -22.16
N SER A 675 20.57 -5.97 -22.78
CA SER A 675 20.59 -6.43 -24.15
C SER A 675 20.33 -7.93 -24.21
N ILE A 676 19.52 -8.34 -25.18
CA ILE A 676 19.32 -9.76 -25.50
C ILE A 676 20.44 -10.19 -26.45
N ARG A 677 21.17 -11.25 -26.13
CA ARG A 677 22.19 -11.83 -27.00
C ARG A 677 21.51 -12.59 -28.15
N LYS A 678 21.46 -12.01 -29.34
CA LYS A 678 20.73 -12.55 -30.51
C LYS A 678 21.13 -13.95 -30.86
N SER A 679 22.44 -14.31 -30.79
CA SER A 679 22.93 -15.66 -31.02
C SER A 679 22.34 -16.66 -30.01
N LYS A 680 22.26 -16.26 -28.73
CA LYS A 680 21.68 -17.09 -27.67
C LYS A 680 20.15 -17.16 -27.75
N PHE A 681 19.51 -16.10 -28.20
CA PHE A 681 18.08 -16.13 -28.46
C PHE A 681 17.72 -17.10 -29.57
N ALA A 682 18.55 -17.23 -30.62
CA ALA A 682 18.32 -18.19 -31.67
C ALA A 682 18.28 -19.66 -31.18
N GLU A 683 19.09 -19.99 -30.19
CA GLU A 683 19.15 -21.29 -29.52
C GLU A 683 17.92 -21.59 -28.64
N ILE A 684 17.25 -20.56 -28.09
CA ILE A 684 16.09 -20.72 -27.21
C ILE A 684 14.75 -20.34 -27.88
N LYS A 685 14.80 -19.86 -29.12
CA LYS A 685 13.62 -19.30 -29.84
C LYS A 685 12.46 -20.30 -29.93
N GLU A 686 12.75 -21.57 -30.18
CA GLU A 686 11.70 -22.59 -30.31
C GLU A 686 10.98 -22.82 -28.97
N LEU A 687 11.74 -22.98 -27.87
CA LEU A 687 11.18 -23.11 -26.55
C LEU A 687 10.35 -21.86 -26.20
N TRP A 688 10.90 -20.67 -26.41
CA TRP A 688 10.22 -19.42 -26.13
C TRP A 688 8.88 -19.28 -26.84
N THR A 689 8.87 -19.60 -28.15
CA THR A 689 7.65 -19.51 -28.96
C THR A 689 6.56 -20.46 -28.46
N LYS A 690 6.94 -21.62 -27.97
CA LYS A 690 6.01 -22.63 -27.44
C LYS A 690 5.46 -22.26 -26.07
N ILE A 691 6.29 -21.79 -25.14
CA ILE A 691 5.85 -21.48 -23.76
C ILE A 691 5.18 -20.11 -23.63
N ASN A 692 5.40 -19.20 -24.58
CA ASN A 692 4.83 -17.84 -24.53
C ASN A 692 3.41 -17.76 -25.15
N GLN A 693 2.75 -18.88 -25.41
CA GLN A 693 1.35 -18.91 -25.84
C GLN A 693 0.44 -18.63 -24.65
N LYS A 694 -0.73 -18.05 -24.92
CA LYS A 694 -1.73 -17.83 -23.88
C LYS A 694 -2.56 -19.09 -23.68
N TYR A 695 -2.81 -19.41 -22.41
CA TYR A 695 -3.61 -20.55 -22.01
C TYR A 695 -4.76 -20.10 -21.10
N TYR A 696 -5.88 -20.82 -21.15
CA TYR A 696 -6.96 -20.65 -20.22
C TYR A 696 -7.25 -21.96 -19.50
N LEU A 697 -7.78 -21.84 -18.30
CA LEU A 697 -8.25 -22.97 -17.51
C LEU A 697 -9.58 -23.47 -18.06
N SER A 698 -9.62 -24.74 -18.45
CA SER A 698 -10.85 -25.46 -18.74
C SER A 698 -11.17 -26.40 -17.59
N LEU A 699 -12.38 -26.29 -17.09
CA LEU A 699 -12.90 -27.14 -16.02
C LEU A 699 -13.82 -28.18 -16.59
N ASP A 700 -13.66 -29.42 -16.18
CA ASP A 700 -14.67 -30.44 -16.38
C ASP A 700 -15.78 -30.21 -15.35
N GLU A 701 -17.04 -30.28 -15.78
CA GLU A 701 -18.20 -30.09 -14.93
C GLU A 701 -18.21 -31.08 -13.77
N ILE A 702 -18.46 -30.59 -12.58
CA ILE A 702 -18.76 -31.42 -11.41
C ILE A 702 -20.25 -31.67 -11.44
N SER A 703 -20.66 -32.92 -11.58
CA SER A 703 -22.06 -33.29 -11.64
C SER A 703 -22.76 -33.16 -10.29
N ASP A 704 -24.08 -32.91 -10.30
CA ASP A 704 -24.88 -32.86 -9.08
C ASP A 704 -24.80 -34.16 -8.24
N ASP A 705 -24.57 -35.32 -8.89
CA ASP A 705 -24.40 -36.57 -8.19
C ASP A 705 -23.08 -36.66 -7.46
N GLU A 706 -22.01 -36.14 -8.02
CA GLU A 706 -20.70 -36.06 -7.35
C GLU A 706 -20.73 -35.07 -6.19
N LEU A 707 -21.37 -33.90 -6.36
CA LEU A 707 -21.60 -32.95 -5.28
C LEU A 707 -22.42 -33.59 -4.16
N TYR A 708 -23.40 -34.42 -4.51
CA TYR A 708 -24.21 -35.15 -3.55
C TYR A 708 -23.39 -36.19 -2.77
N GLU A 709 -22.60 -37.04 -3.44
CA GLU A 709 -21.75 -38.04 -2.78
C GLU A 709 -20.74 -37.37 -1.85
N ALA A 710 -20.07 -36.33 -2.30
CA ALA A 710 -19.14 -35.55 -1.51
C ALA A 710 -19.82 -34.92 -0.27
N THR A 711 -21.01 -34.36 -0.45
CA THR A 711 -21.78 -33.79 0.64
C THR A 711 -22.15 -34.85 1.67
N LEU A 712 -22.55 -36.02 1.23
CA LEU A 712 -22.89 -37.13 2.09
C LEU A 712 -21.66 -37.67 2.84
N GLU A 713 -20.52 -37.77 2.17
CA GLU A 713 -19.25 -38.16 2.79
C GLU A 713 -18.84 -37.19 3.90
N ILE A 714 -18.91 -35.88 3.64
CA ILE A 714 -18.62 -34.83 4.63
C ILE A 714 -19.54 -34.90 5.82
N LEU A 715 -20.84 -35.09 5.58
CA LEU A 715 -21.81 -35.27 6.66
C LEU A 715 -21.47 -36.49 7.55
N ASN A 716 -21.00 -37.59 6.95
CA ASN A 716 -20.62 -38.82 7.65
C ASN A 716 -19.28 -38.72 8.40
N GLN A 717 -18.47 -37.69 8.17
CA GLN A 717 -17.24 -37.42 8.93
C GLN A 717 -17.50 -36.90 10.35
N GLY A 718 -18.75 -36.66 10.74
CA GLY A 718 -19.11 -36.22 12.08
C GLY A 718 -18.86 -34.75 12.32
N ILE A 719 -19.35 -33.92 11.44
CA ILE A 719 -19.18 -32.45 11.48
C ILE A 719 -19.97 -31.73 12.56
N MET A 720 -20.90 -32.42 13.21
CA MET A 720 -21.74 -31.85 14.28
C MET A 720 -20.86 -31.49 15.49
N GLU A 721 -21.00 -30.27 15.95
CA GLU A 721 -20.31 -29.76 17.13
C GLU A 721 -21.26 -28.84 17.89
N ASP A 722 -21.39 -29.09 19.19
CA ASP A 722 -22.25 -28.28 20.06
C ASP A 722 -21.67 -26.88 20.25
N VAL A 723 -22.55 -25.90 20.36
CA VAL A 723 -22.14 -24.55 20.76
C VAL A 723 -22.05 -24.50 22.28
N LEU A 724 -20.83 -24.39 22.80
CA LEU A 724 -20.55 -24.37 24.23
C LEU A 724 -20.41 -22.94 24.74
N ALA A 725 -21.21 -22.59 25.77
CA ALA A 725 -20.96 -21.39 26.58
C ALA A 725 -20.13 -21.78 27.80
N ARG A 726 -19.12 -20.98 28.05
CA ARG A 726 -18.28 -21.11 29.26
C ARG A 726 -18.72 -20.07 30.28
N THR A 727 -19.17 -20.51 31.43
CA THR A 727 -19.40 -19.65 32.59
C THR A 727 -18.29 -19.89 33.62
N ILE A 728 -17.74 -18.81 34.15
CA ILE A 728 -16.74 -18.83 35.19
C ILE A 728 -17.40 -18.30 36.46
N GLU A 729 -17.71 -19.18 37.40
CA GLU A 729 -18.15 -18.77 38.72
C GLU A 729 -16.91 -18.54 39.61
N LYS A 730 -16.78 -17.33 40.15
CA LYS A 730 -15.71 -16.97 41.06
C LYS A 730 -16.31 -16.75 42.43
N LYS A 731 -15.99 -17.61 43.37
CA LYS A 731 -16.31 -17.38 44.79
C LYS A 731 -15.24 -16.50 45.42
N THR A 732 -15.64 -15.34 45.86
CA THR A 732 -14.77 -14.39 46.54
C THR A 732 -15.15 -14.23 47.99
N SER A 733 -14.18 -14.16 48.91
CA SER A 733 -14.39 -13.75 50.29
C SER A 733 -13.65 -12.45 50.58
N VAL A 734 -14.14 -11.66 51.51
CA VAL A 734 -13.46 -10.48 52.00
C VAL A 734 -12.62 -10.91 53.24
N GLU A 735 -11.31 -10.87 53.09
CA GLU A 735 -10.36 -11.10 54.19
C GLU A 735 -9.45 -9.87 54.32
N ASN A 736 -9.40 -9.29 55.50
CA ASN A 736 -8.64 -8.08 55.83
C ASN A 736 -8.93 -6.89 54.94
N GLY A 737 -10.21 -6.69 54.53
CA GLY A 737 -10.61 -5.57 53.67
C GLY A 737 -10.27 -5.75 52.18
N ALA A 738 -9.69 -6.89 51.77
CA ALA A 738 -9.40 -7.21 50.38
C ALA A 738 -10.25 -8.37 49.89
N LEU A 739 -10.73 -8.28 48.63
CA LEU A 739 -11.44 -9.38 47.96
C LEU A 739 -10.44 -10.48 47.55
N VAL A 740 -10.53 -11.63 48.22
CA VAL A 740 -9.69 -12.80 47.91
C VAL A 740 -10.49 -13.84 47.14
N LEU A 741 -9.96 -14.28 46.00
CA LEU A 741 -10.52 -15.35 45.17
C LEU A 741 -10.30 -16.69 45.84
N LYS A 742 -11.37 -17.32 46.33
CA LYS A 742 -11.26 -18.66 46.99
C LYS A 742 -11.39 -19.86 46.02
N GLU A 743 -12.26 -19.75 45.05
CA GLU A 743 -12.48 -20.79 44.05
C GLU A 743 -12.92 -20.21 42.73
N SER A 744 -12.49 -20.83 41.65
CA SER A 744 -13.00 -20.55 40.31
C SER A 744 -13.45 -21.86 39.70
N THR A 745 -14.76 -21.99 39.51
CA THR A 745 -15.35 -23.15 38.85
C THR A 745 -15.71 -22.75 37.42
N VAL A 746 -15.25 -23.55 36.46
CA VAL A 746 -15.56 -23.36 35.04
C VAL A 746 -16.64 -24.37 34.68
N ASN A 747 -17.82 -23.88 34.35
CA ASN A 747 -18.91 -24.70 33.85
C ASN A 747 -19.12 -24.48 32.36
N TYR A 748 -19.29 -25.57 31.62
CA TYR A 748 -19.65 -25.52 30.18
C TYR A 748 -21.13 -25.91 30.06
N TYR A 749 -21.87 -25.09 29.34
CA TYR A 749 -23.28 -25.35 29.02
C TYR A 749 -23.42 -25.41 27.50
N VAL A 750 -24.15 -26.40 27.02
CA VAL A 750 -24.55 -26.42 25.61
C VAL A 750 -25.59 -25.32 25.38
N LEU A 751 -25.30 -24.42 24.48
CA LEU A 751 -26.26 -23.39 24.08
C LEU A 751 -27.20 -23.93 23.00
N ASP A 752 -28.50 -23.76 23.22
CA ASP A 752 -29.55 -23.99 22.20
C ASP A 752 -29.52 -22.87 21.12
N GLU A 753 -28.38 -22.72 20.43
CA GLU A 753 -28.31 -21.86 19.25
C GLU A 753 -28.72 -22.66 18.01
N VAL A 754 -30.04 -22.78 17.82
CA VAL A 754 -30.62 -23.50 16.67
C VAL A 754 -30.93 -22.51 15.54
N MET A 755 -30.43 -22.82 14.35
CA MET A 755 -30.77 -22.10 13.12
C MET A 755 -32.01 -22.70 12.47
N LEU A 756 -32.81 -21.85 11.78
CA LEU A 756 -33.86 -22.38 10.95
C LEU A 756 -33.26 -23.19 9.79
N TYR A 757 -33.86 -24.31 9.47
CA TYR A 757 -33.40 -25.22 8.41
C TYR A 757 -33.16 -24.50 7.07
N GLY A 758 -34.08 -23.62 6.66
CA GLY A 758 -33.95 -22.88 5.43
C GLY A 758 -32.78 -21.86 5.46
N ASP A 759 -32.49 -21.28 6.63
CA ASP A 759 -31.37 -20.36 6.79
C ASP A 759 -30.03 -21.10 6.81
N PHE A 760 -30.01 -22.29 7.41
CA PHE A 760 -28.83 -23.18 7.36
C PHE A 760 -28.46 -23.53 5.91
N LEU A 761 -29.45 -23.96 5.10
CA LEU A 761 -29.22 -24.27 3.68
C LEU A 761 -28.73 -23.06 2.87
N LYS A 762 -29.34 -21.88 3.09
CA LYS A 762 -28.96 -20.64 2.41
C LYS A 762 -27.52 -20.22 2.76
N GLN A 763 -27.13 -20.39 4.02
CA GLN A 763 -25.77 -20.04 4.45
C GLN A 763 -24.72 -21.03 3.89
N ILE A 764 -25.04 -22.32 3.78
CA ILE A 764 -24.21 -23.29 3.07
C ILE A 764 -24.06 -22.88 1.60
N GLN A 765 -25.16 -22.60 0.91
CA GLN A 765 -25.11 -22.15 -0.47
C GLN A 765 -24.26 -20.88 -0.63
N SER A 766 -24.42 -19.91 0.25
CA SER A 766 -23.64 -18.68 0.21
C SER A 766 -22.16 -18.90 0.47
N GLY A 767 -21.80 -19.85 1.35
CA GLY A 767 -20.41 -20.15 1.73
C GLY A 767 -19.68 -21.10 0.79
N THR A 768 -20.41 -21.96 0.05
CA THR A 768 -19.83 -23.03 -0.76
C THR A 768 -20.22 -22.99 -2.24
N GLY A 769 -21.29 -22.29 -2.61
CA GLY A 769 -21.89 -22.37 -3.94
C GLY A 769 -22.68 -23.66 -4.20
N LEU A 770 -22.76 -24.58 -3.23
CA LEU A 770 -23.45 -25.84 -3.34
C LEU A 770 -24.96 -25.62 -3.58
N PRO A 771 -25.57 -26.24 -4.62
CA PRO A 771 -27.02 -26.12 -4.84
C PRO A 771 -27.84 -26.62 -3.64
N VAL A 772 -28.84 -25.84 -3.25
CA VAL A 772 -29.71 -26.17 -2.10
C VAL A 772 -30.37 -27.54 -2.25
N GLN A 773 -30.75 -27.92 -3.49
CA GLN A 773 -31.36 -29.22 -3.78
C GLN A 773 -30.41 -30.38 -3.46
N VAL A 774 -29.12 -30.25 -3.80
CA VAL A 774 -28.11 -31.26 -3.54
C VAL A 774 -27.90 -31.42 -2.04
N MET A 775 -27.75 -30.31 -1.31
CA MET A 775 -27.62 -30.32 0.15
C MET A 775 -28.84 -30.88 0.85
N HIS A 776 -30.02 -30.48 0.41
CA HIS A 776 -31.28 -31.04 0.98
C HIS A 776 -31.39 -32.55 0.78
N ARG A 777 -31.09 -33.06 -0.44
CA ARG A 777 -31.09 -34.49 -0.76
C ARG A 777 -30.11 -35.27 0.14
N ALA A 778 -28.90 -34.74 0.32
CA ALA A 778 -27.89 -35.36 1.17
C ALA A 778 -28.29 -35.39 2.66
N LEU A 779 -28.85 -34.29 3.18
CA LEU A 779 -29.36 -34.24 4.55
C LEU A 779 -30.54 -35.21 4.78
N CYS A 780 -31.43 -35.37 3.81
CA CYS A 780 -32.51 -36.33 3.87
C CYS A 780 -32.00 -37.78 3.94
N GLU A 781 -30.96 -38.10 3.16
CA GLU A 781 -30.32 -39.41 3.22
C GLU A 781 -29.58 -39.62 4.54
N TYR A 782 -28.79 -38.65 4.98
CA TYR A 782 -28.09 -38.69 6.25
C TYR A 782 -29.03 -38.86 7.44
N HIS A 783 -30.22 -38.20 7.40
CA HIS A 783 -31.24 -38.31 8.42
C HIS A 783 -31.78 -39.75 8.61
N LYS A 784 -31.83 -40.56 7.55
CA LYS A 784 -32.30 -41.95 7.63
C LYS A 784 -31.44 -42.81 8.56
N SER A 785 -30.15 -42.55 8.57
CA SER A 785 -29.14 -43.31 9.36
C SER A 785 -28.83 -42.64 10.70
N ASN A 786 -28.87 -41.31 10.80
CA ASN A 786 -28.32 -40.57 11.94
C ASN A 786 -29.35 -39.73 12.73
N LYS A 787 -30.65 -39.79 12.43
CA LYS A 787 -31.72 -39.08 13.13
C LYS A 787 -31.37 -37.62 13.48
N LEU A 788 -31.28 -36.76 12.50
CA LEU A 788 -31.02 -35.33 12.70
C LEU A 788 -32.04 -34.73 13.68
N ASP A 789 -31.54 -34.09 14.71
CA ASP A 789 -32.33 -33.27 15.64
C ASP A 789 -32.07 -31.75 15.38
N LYS A 790 -32.74 -30.93 16.18
CA LYS A 790 -32.63 -29.48 16.03
C LYS A 790 -31.22 -28.96 16.33
N ALA A 791 -30.49 -29.65 17.24
CA ALA A 791 -29.15 -29.25 17.67
C ALA A 791 -28.11 -29.34 16.53
N PHE A 792 -28.34 -30.18 15.53
CA PHE A 792 -27.50 -30.27 14.35
C PHE A 792 -27.39 -28.95 13.58
N PHE A 793 -28.50 -28.19 13.50
CA PHE A 793 -28.57 -26.95 12.73
C PHE A 793 -28.06 -25.76 13.55
N ASN A 794 -26.78 -25.77 13.88
CA ASN A 794 -26.11 -24.73 14.63
C ASN A 794 -24.94 -24.14 13.83
N ARG A 795 -24.35 -23.08 14.38
CA ARG A 795 -23.31 -22.34 13.71
C ARG A 795 -21.99 -23.11 13.59
N ASN A 796 -21.61 -23.92 14.59
CA ASN A 796 -20.39 -24.72 14.56
C ASN A 796 -20.46 -25.77 13.48
N THR A 797 -21.56 -26.51 13.42
CA THR A 797 -21.85 -27.49 12.35
C THR A 797 -21.80 -26.86 10.96
N LEU A 798 -22.41 -25.67 10.79
CA LEU A 798 -22.37 -24.91 9.56
C LEU A 798 -20.91 -24.57 9.14
N THR A 799 -20.13 -24.06 10.08
CA THR A 799 -18.73 -23.66 9.83
C THR A 799 -17.87 -24.88 9.49
N ASN A 800 -18.04 -25.98 10.22
CA ASN A 800 -17.33 -27.22 9.97
C ASN A 800 -17.68 -27.82 8.60
N PHE A 801 -18.94 -27.77 8.21
CA PHE A 801 -19.37 -28.22 6.89
C PHE A 801 -18.75 -27.37 5.78
N ILE A 802 -18.84 -26.05 5.88
CA ILE A 802 -18.29 -25.13 4.88
C ILE A 802 -16.79 -25.37 4.71
N LYS A 803 -16.04 -25.51 5.81
CA LYS A 803 -14.62 -25.77 5.79
C LYS A 803 -14.26 -27.13 5.15
N ALA A 804 -14.96 -28.18 5.51
CA ALA A 804 -14.76 -29.51 4.96
C ALA A 804 -15.10 -29.56 3.46
N PHE A 805 -16.18 -28.90 3.05
CA PHE A 805 -16.58 -28.82 1.65
C PHE A 805 -15.58 -28.02 0.82
N GLN A 806 -15.08 -26.91 1.35
CA GLN A 806 -14.02 -26.13 0.68
C GLN A 806 -12.76 -26.95 0.48
N THR A 807 -12.33 -27.72 1.49
CA THR A 807 -11.18 -28.62 1.37
C THR A 807 -11.40 -29.68 0.31
N TRP A 808 -12.55 -30.35 0.32
CA TRP A 808 -12.90 -31.34 -0.71
C TRP A 808 -12.96 -30.69 -2.11
N PHE A 809 -13.56 -29.51 -2.21
CA PHE A 809 -13.70 -28.81 -3.47
C PHE A 809 -12.33 -28.44 -4.06
N GLU A 810 -11.39 -27.98 -3.23
CA GLU A 810 -10.03 -27.70 -3.65
C GLU A 810 -9.34 -28.96 -4.21
N GLU A 811 -9.48 -30.11 -3.55
CA GLU A 811 -8.91 -31.37 -4.01
C GLU A 811 -9.58 -31.91 -5.28
N ALA A 812 -10.89 -31.83 -5.37
CA ALA A 812 -11.66 -32.23 -6.53
C ALA A 812 -11.32 -31.35 -7.75
N PHE A 813 -11.15 -30.06 -7.50
CA PHE A 813 -10.80 -29.08 -8.51
C PHE A 813 -9.39 -29.31 -9.08
N LEU A 814 -8.41 -29.56 -8.20
CA LEU A 814 -7.03 -29.86 -8.60
C LEU A 814 -6.93 -31.03 -9.56
N LYS A 815 -7.85 -31.99 -9.49
CA LYS A 815 -7.86 -33.18 -10.37
C LYS A 815 -8.51 -32.93 -11.75
N ARG A 816 -9.31 -31.86 -11.92
CA ARG A 816 -10.22 -31.68 -13.06
C ARG A 816 -9.98 -30.49 -13.96
N PHE A 817 -9.15 -29.56 -13.55
CA PHE A 817 -8.80 -28.48 -14.47
C PHE A 817 -7.74 -28.94 -15.46
N SER A 818 -7.88 -28.51 -16.68
CA SER A 818 -6.89 -28.67 -17.75
C SER A 818 -6.56 -27.30 -18.35
N TYR A 819 -5.45 -27.24 -19.06
CA TYR A 819 -5.04 -26.02 -19.76
C TYR A 819 -5.31 -26.20 -21.26
N LYS A 820 -5.92 -25.20 -21.88
CA LYS A 820 -6.15 -25.15 -23.33
C LYS A 820 -5.48 -23.93 -23.91
N ALA A 821 -4.73 -24.12 -24.99
CA ALA A 821 -4.06 -23.03 -25.70
C ALA A 821 -5.06 -22.09 -26.36
N LEU A 822 -4.90 -20.80 -26.14
CA LEU A 822 -5.52 -19.76 -26.93
C LEU A 822 -4.60 -19.44 -28.10
N ARG A 823 -5.03 -19.77 -29.33
CA ARG A 823 -4.29 -19.35 -30.52
C ARG A 823 -4.36 -17.83 -30.61
N VAL A 824 -3.25 -17.17 -30.35
CA VAL A 824 -3.10 -15.72 -30.52
C VAL A 824 -2.06 -15.49 -31.59
N ASP A 825 -2.42 -14.83 -32.66
CA ASP A 825 -1.53 -14.54 -33.82
C ASP A 825 -0.60 -13.34 -33.57
N SER A 826 -0.17 -13.08 -32.34
CA SER A 826 0.77 -12.00 -32.03
C SER A 826 2.19 -12.53 -31.94
N LEU A 827 3.07 -12.06 -32.80
CA LEU A 827 4.50 -12.34 -32.77
C LEU A 827 5.25 -11.44 -31.76
N GLU A 828 4.63 -10.36 -31.30
CA GLU A 828 5.22 -9.47 -30.30
C GLU A 828 5.07 -10.06 -28.90
N THR A 829 6.21 -10.22 -28.20
CA THR A 829 6.32 -10.78 -26.86
C THR A 829 7.21 -9.91 -25.97
N ALA A 830 7.48 -10.33 -24.74
CA ALA A 830 8.48 -9.67 -23.90
C ALA A 830 9.88 -9.64 -24.54
N LEU A 831 10.26 -10.71 -25.26
CA LEU A 831 11.58 -10.86 -25.87
C LEU A 831 11.62 -10.54 -27.37
N THR A 832 10.49 -10.56 -28.07
CA THR A 832 10.41 -10.36 -29.54
C THR A 832 9.62 -9.11 -29.90
N ASP A 833 9.96 -8.51 -31.04
CA ASP A 833 9.25 -7.42 -31.65
C ASP A 833 8.00 -7.89 -32.45
N ILE A 834 7.33 -6.98 -33.14
CA ILE A 834 6.13 -7.24 -33.94
C ILE A 834 6.37 -8.23 -35.11
N ASN A 835 7.61 -8.39 -35.53
CA ASN A 835 8.03 -9.33 -36.60
C ASN A 835 8.47 -10.69 -36.02
N GLY A 836 8.48 -10.87 -34.69
CA GLY A 836 8.97 -12.07 -34.04
C GLY A 836 10.50 -12.15 -33.92
N GLU A 837 11.20 -11.06 -34.22
CA GLU A 837 12.65 -10.97 -34.05
C GLU A 837 13.02 -10.49 -32.64
N PRO A 838 14.15 -10.93 -32.07
CA PRO A 838 14.56 -10.56 -30.72
C PRO A 838 14.76 -9.06 -30.61
N LYS A 839 14.17 -8.46 -29.56
CA LYS A 839 14.39 -7.07 -29.20
C LYS A 839 15.88 -6.85 -28.89
N ASP A 840 16.45 -5.73 -29.29
CA ASP A 840 17.85 -5.42 -28.98
C ASP A 840 18.05 -5.24 -27.47
N LYS A 841 17.11 -4.57 -26.80
CA LYS A 841 17.17 -4.29 -25.36
C LYS A 841 15.78 -4.38 -24.74
N ILE A 842 15.73 -4.87 -23.51
CA ILE A 842 14.53 -4.88 -22.68
C ILE A 842 14.81 -4.16 -21.34
N VAL A 843 13.75 -3.74 -20.66
CA VAL A 843 13.88 -3.07 -19.35
C VAL A 843 14.37 -4.08 -18.32
N GLN A 844 15.42 -3.74 -17.56
CA GLN A 844 16.00 -4.60 -16.52
C GLN A 844 14.92 -5.11 -15.56
N GLY A 845 13.99 -4.25 -15.13
CA GLY A 845 12.89 -4.62 -14.23
C GLY A 845 11.96 -5.71 -14.75
N ALA A 846 11.96 -5.96 -16.06
CA ALA A 846 11.24 -7.11 -16.64
C ALA A 846 11.94 -8.44 -16.34
N VAL A 847 13.26 -8.44 -16.16
CA VAL A 847 14.06 -9.64 -15.90
C VAL A 847 14.34 -9.83 -14.41
N GLY A 848 14.67 -8.76 -13.70
CA GLY A 848 14.95 -8.81 -12.26
C GLY A 848 15.24 -7.43 -11.70
N ILE A 849 15.35 -7.37 -10.36
CA ILE A 849 15.50 -6.12 -9.62
C ILE A 849 16.98 -5.80 -9.39
N ILE A 850 17.78 -6.80 -9.03
CA ILE A 850 19.19 -6.65 -8.65
C ILE A 850 20.07 -6.98 -9.84
N ARG A 851 21.03 -6.10 -10.12
CA ARG A 851 22.04 -6.28 -11.15
C ARG A 851 23.41 -6.35 -10.51
N ASP A 852 24.20 -7.34 -10.92
CA ASP A 852 25.59 -7.48 -10.48
C ASP A 852 26.54 -7.31 -11.67
N ASP A 853 27.14 -6.13 -11.76
CA ASP A 853 28.11 -5.81 -12.83
C ASP A 853 29.51 -6.39 -12.56
N ASN A 854 29.77 -6.96 -11.38
CA ASN A 854 31.06 -7.57 -11.04
C ASN A 854 31.13 -9.06 -11.33
N LEU A 855 29.97 -9.68 -11.59
CA LEU A 855 29.92 -11.10 -11.97
C LEU A 855 30.15 -11.24 -13.47
N SER A 856 31.07 -12.16 -13.85
CA SER A 856 31.23 -12.53 -15.24
C SER A 856 29.92 -13.15 -15.75
N VAL A 857 29.41 -12.62 -16.84
CA VAL A 857 28.20 -13.14 -17.47
C VAL A 857 28.49 -14.49 -18.10
N PRO A 858 27.77 -15.59 -17.75
CA PRO A 858 27.99 -16.90 -18.37
C PRO A 858 27.85 -16.85 -19.89
N ASP A 859 28.66 -17.63 -20.60
CA ASP A 859 28.68 -17.64 -22.08
C ASP A 859 27.36 -18.11 -22.67
N ASN A 860 26.69 -19.03 -21.98
CA ASN A 860 25.41 -19.63 -22.36
C ASN A 860 24.18 -18.85 -21.79
N PHE A 861 24.38 -17.70 -21.14
CA PHE A 861 23.27 -16.88 -20.62
C PHE A 861 22.66 -15.99 -21.71
N LEU A 862 21.34 -15.87 -21.72
CA LEU A 862 20.56 -15.12 -22.73
C LEU A 862 20.84 -13.61 -22.74
N TYR A 863 21.15 -13.04 -21.59
CA TYR A 863 21.33 -11.59 -21.43
C TYR A 863 22.79 -11.18 -21.31
N ASP A 864 23.08 -9.90 -21.62
CA ASP A 864 24.42 -9.32 -21.51
C ASP A 864 24.82 -8.95 -20.08
N LYS A 865 23.93 -9.10 -19.10
CA LYS A 865 24.12 -8.75 -17.69
C LYS A 865 23.49 -9.76 -16.74
N VAL A 866 24.14 -9.99 -15.60
CA VAL A 866 23.59 -10.84 -14.55
C VAL A 866 22.56 -10.07 -13.75
N ILE A 867 21.30 -10.53 -13.80
CA ILE A 867 20.16 -9.89 -13.14
C ILE A 867 19.35 -10.96 -12.43
N PHE A 868 19.01 -10.70 -11.18
CA PHE A 868 18.32 -11.65 -10.30
C PHE A 868 17.40 -10.94 -9.31
N ASP A 869 16.55 -11.69 -8.62
CA ASP A 869 15.63 -11.20 -7.58
C ASP A 869 15.99 -11.74 -6.19
N SER A 870 16.69 -12.86 -6.13
CA SER A 870 17.11 -13.51 -4.89
C SER A 870 18.56 -14.04 -4.96
N PRO A 871 19.22 -14.23 -3.81
CA PRO A 871 20.55 -14.87 -3.77
C PRO A 871 20.57 -16.24 -4.45
N LYS A 872 19.51 -17.04 -4.28
CA LYS A 872 19.39 -18.36 -4.92
C LYS A 872 19.38 -18.29 -6.44
N GLU A 873 18.69 -17.31 -7.02
CA GLU A 873 18.71 -17.07 -8.45
C GLU A 873 20.10 -16.66 -8.95
N LYS A 874 20.83 -15.84 -8.16
CA LYS A 874 22.21 -15.47 -8.46
C LYS A 874 23.11 -16.68 -8.55
N ASP A 875 23.02 -17.59 -7.58
CA ASP A 875 23.80 -18.82 -7.56
C ASP A 875 23.42 -19.71 -8.74
N SER A 876 22.14 -19.85 -9.04
CA SER A 876 21.67 -20.60 -10.21
C SER A 876 22.21 -20.05 -11.53
N ILE A 877 22.27 -18.71 -11.71
CA ILE A 877 22.86 -18.11 -12.91
C ILE A 877 24.36 -18.45 -13.00
N LYS A 878 25.10 -18.36 -11.90
CA LYS A 878 26.53 -18.63 -11.85
C LYS A 878 26.82 -20.11 -12.14
N ASP A 879 26.08 -21.02 -11.51
CA ASP A 879 26.34 -22.44 -11.54
C ASP A 879 25.81 -23.12 -12.83
N SER A 880 24.97 -22.44 -13.62
CA SER A 880 24.42 -22.93 -14.89
C SER A 880 25.40 -22.82 -16.08
N ASN A 881 26.63 -22.36 -15.87
CA ASN A 881 27.66 -22.30 -16.92
C ASN A 881 28.39 -23.63 -17.04
N ILE A 882 27.70 -24.65 -17.52
CA ILE A 882 28.18 -26.01 -17.69
C ILE A 882 27.96 -26.48 -19.13
N ASP A 883 28.75 -27.47 -19.60
CA ASP A 883 28.75 -27.95 -21.00
C ASP A 883 27.40 -28.54 -21.45
N GLU A 884 26.62 -29.09 -20.53
CA GLU A 884 25.32 -29.65 -20.81
C GLU A 884 24.25 -28.60 -21.14
N VAL A 885 24.47 -27.34 -20.74
CA VAL A 885 23.53 -26.23 -20.96
C VAL A 885 23.88 -25.48 -22.23
N VAL A 886 23.06 -25.61 -23.26
CA VAL A 886 23.21 -24.91 -24.55
C VAL A 886 22.97 -23.42 -24.36
N VAL A 887 21.81 -23.09 -23.78
CA VAL A 887 21.40 -21.73 -23.44
C VAL A 887 20.43 -21.72 -22.25
N PHE A 888 20.50 -20.68 -21.44
CA PHE A 888 19.51 -20.45 -20.40
C PHE A 888 19.26 -18.96 -20.21
N GLY A 889 18.11 -18.62 -19.61
CA GLY A 889 17.76 -17.24 -19.29
C GLY A 889 16.66 -17.14 -18.25
N LYS A 890 16.63 -16.01 -17.54
CA LYS A 890 15.45 -15.68 -16.74
C LYS A 890 14.27 -15.39 -17.66
N ILE A 891 13.14 -15.94 -17.30
CA ILE A 891 11.87 -15.66 -17.98
C ILE A 891 11.45 -14.24 -17.58
N PRO A 892 11.24 -13.33 -18.55
CA PRO A 892 10.73 -12.02 -18.23
C PRO A 892 9.40 -12.13 -17.51
N ARG A 893 9.26 -11.34 -16.47
CA ARG A 893 8.05 -11.32 -15.64
C ARG A 893 6.81 -11.21 -16.51
N ARG A 894 5.81 -12.04 -16.24
CA ARG A 894 4.52 -12.10 -16.94
C ARG A 894 4.55 -12.49 -18.41
N SER A 895 5.66 -12.95 -18.93
CA SER A 895 5.72 -13.40 -20.30
C SER A 895 5.20 -14.82 -20.44
N VAL A 896 5.47 -15.68 -19.49
CA VAL A 896 4.91 -17.04 -19.40
C VAL A 896 3.95 -17.06 -18.21
N GLN A 897 2.66 -17.09 -18.49
CA GLN A 897 1.63 -17.00 -17.48
C GLN A 897 0.91 -18.33 -17.32
N VAL A 898 1.09 -18.97 -16.18
CA VAL A 898 0.34 -20.16 -15.78
C VAL A 898 -0.90 -19.72 -15.02
N PRO A 899 -2.11 -19.84 -15.58
CA PRO A 899 -3.34 -19.49 -14.88
C PRO A 899 -3.53 -20.34 -13.63
N LEU A 900 -3.95 -19.70 -12.52
CA LEU A 900 -4.22 -20.36 -11.25
C LEU A 900 -5.72 -20.54 -11.06
N TYR A 901 -6.15 -21.69 -10.58
CA TYR A 901 -7.59 -21.98 -10.40
C TYR A 901 -8.26 -21.10 -9.35
N PHE A 902 -7.50 -20.57 -8.39
CA PHE A 902 -7.99 -19.65 -7.36
C PHE A 902 -7.88 -18.17 -7.76
N GLY A 903 -7.59 -17.90 -9.03
CA GLY A 903 -7.46 -16.56 -9.62
C GLY A 903 -6.01 -16.08 -9.63
N GLY A 904 -5.62 -15.44 -10.71
CA GLY A 904 -4.28 -14.95 -10.97
C GLY A 904 -3.45 -15.88 -11.83
N THR A 905 -2.20 -15.53 -11.99
CA THR A 905 -1.22 -16.28 -12.75
C THR A 905 0.07 -16.40 -11.94
N THR A 906 0.87 -17.42 -12.24
CA THR A 906 2.27 -17.50 -11.79
C THR A 906 3.16 -17.58 -13.02
N SER A 907 4.40 -17.08 -12.90
CA SER A 907 5.41 -17.12 -13.95
C SER A 907 6.65 -17.79 -13.38
N PRO A 908 7.19 -18.83 -14.03
CA PRO A 908 8.44 -19.44 -13.60
C PRO A 908 9.62 -18.49 -13.75
N ASP A 909 10.74 -18.82 -13.07
CA ASP A 909 11.90 -17.93 -13.02
C ASP A 909 12.89 -18.14 -14.16
N PHE A 910 13.19 -19.41 -14.53
CA PHE A 910 14.22 -19.73 -15.51
C PHE A 910 13.73 -20.70 -16.57
N MET A 911 14.32 -20.59 -17.77
CA MET A 911 14.20 -21.51 -18.89
C MET A 911 15.58 -21.95 -19.37
N TYR A 912 15.72 -23.23 -19.65
CA TYR A 912 16.96 -23.88 -20.08
C TYR A 912 16.72 -24.73 -21.33
N VAL A 913 17.69 -24.76 -22.24
CA VAL A 913 17.85 -25.76 -23.28
C VAL A 913 19.08 -26.58 -22.92
N ILE A 914 18.89 -27.88 -22.71
CA ILE A 914 19.89 -28.78 -22.18
C ILE A 914 20.15 -29.87 -23.24
N LYS A 915 21.40 -30.16 -23.50
CA LYS A 915 21.83 -31.22 -24.44
C LYS A 915 21.90 -32.56 -23.71
N LYS A 916 21.08 -33.51 -24.12
CA LYS A 916 21.08 -34.87 -23.55
C LYS A 916 22.06 -35.79 -24.28
N ASN A 917 22.08 -35.75 -25.62
CA ASN A 917 23.00 -36.48 -26.54
C ASN A 917 23.29 -35.60 -27.75
N GLU A 918 24.12 -36.04 -28.70
CA GLU A 918 24.43 -35.22 -29.88
C GLU A 918 23.20 -34.74 -30.67
N ASP A 919 22.07 -35.49 -30.62
CA ASP A 919 20.85 -35.20 -31.37
C ASP A 919 19.59 -34.91 -30.52
N THR A 920 19.70 -34.84 -29.18
CA THR A 920 18.52 -34.70 -28.32
C THR A 920 18.66 -33.53 -27.34
N GLU A 921 17.76 -32.57 -27.48
CA GLU A 921 17.63 -31.45 -26.52
C GLU A 921 16.42 -31.65 -25.60
N ILE A 922 16.57 -31.23 -24.33
CA ILE A 922 15.53 -31.22 -23.32
C ILE A 922 15.35 -29.79 -22.85
N ASN A 923 14.11 -29.31 -22.79
CA ASN A 923 13.78 -28.03 -22.25
C ASN A 923 13.45 -28.19 -20.76
N LEU A 924 14.02 -27.36 -19.91
CA LEU A 924 13.78 -27.34 -18.47
C LEU A 924 13.29 -25.94 -18.05
N ILE A 925 12.21 -25.92 -17.32
CA ILE A 925 11.67 -24.72 -16.68
C ILE A 925 11.84 -24.87 -15.18
N VAL A 926 12.38 -23.84 -14.52
CA VAL A 926 12.68 -23.87 -13.09
C VAL A 926 11.96 -22.73 -12.37
N GLU A 927 11.32 -23.09 -11.26
CA GLU A 927 10.79 -22.15 -10.28
C GLU A 927 11.69 -22.21 -9.03
N THR A 928 12.30 -21.10 -8.64
CA THR A 928 13.19 -21.00 -7.48
C THR A 928 12.46 -20.55 -6.23
N LYS A 929 12.78 -21.18 -5.08
CA LYS A 929 12.20 -20.82 -3.79
C LYS A 929 13.29 -20.77 -2.71
N ASP A 930 13.37 -19.64 -2.02
CA ASP A 930 14.32 -19.42 -0.93
C ASP A 930 13.79 -19.96 0.41
N VAL A 931 13.45 -21.26 0.43
CA VAL A 931 13.02 -22.00 1.62
C VAL A 931 13.75 -23.36 1.69
N ASP A 932 14.14 -23.77 2.91
CA ASP A 932 14.96 -24.97 3.10
C ASP A 932 14.19 -26.27 2.88
N LYS A 933 12.87 -26.26 3.12
CA LYS A 933 12.02 -27.47 3.02
C LYS A 933 10.67 -27.17 2.39
N GLU A 934 10.15 -28.13 1.62
CA GLU A 934 8.81 -28.06 1.04
C GLU A 934 7.68 -27.87 2.08
N SER A 935 7.88 -28.40 3.29
CA SER A 935 6.92 -28.25 4.39
C SER A 935 6.77 -26.79 4.87
N THR A 936 7.76 -25.95 4.62
CA THR A 936 7.75 -24.52 5.00
C THR A 936 7.11 -23.62 3.93
N LEU A 937 6.83 -24.17 2.74
CA LEU A 937 6.09 -23.44 1.70
C LEU A 937 4.68 -23.08 2.20
N ARG A 938 4.27 -21.84 1.97
CA ARG A 938 2.89 -21.41 2.21
C ARG A 938 1.93 -22.23 1.34
N SER A 939 0.71 -22.47 1.82
CA SER A 939 -0.31 -23.22 1.08
C SER A 939 -0.52 -22.70 -0.35
N THR A 940 -0.57 -21.37 -0.53
CA THR A 940 -0.68 -20.72 -1.83
C THR A 940 0.53 -20.97 -2.75
N GLU A 941 1.74 -21.10 -2.22
CA GLU A 941 2.95 -21.39 -3.01
C GLU A 941 2.97 -22.85 -3.47
N LYS A 942 2.52 -23.77 -2.63
CA LYS A 942 2.33 -25.19 -3.03
C LYS A 942 1.36 -25.30 -4.20
N LEU A 943 0.23 -24.59 -4.12
CA LEU A 943 -0.78 -24.57 -5.17
C LEU A 943 -0.26 -23.97 -6.49
N LYS A 944 0.58 -22.92 -6.42
CA LYS A 944 1.26 -22.36 -7.59
C LYS A 944 2.18 -23.39 -8.28
N ILE A 945 2.99 -24.08 -7.48
CA ILE A 945 3.92 -25.11 -7.98
C ILE A 945 3.14 -26.28 -8.62
N GLU A 946 2.06 -26.76 -7.99
CA GLU A 946 1.23 -27.83 -8.54
C GLU A 946 0.52 -27.40 -9.83
N SER A 947 0.02 -26.17 -9.90
CA SER A 947 -0.55 -25.61 -11.13
C SER A 947 0.49 -25.55 -12.25
N ALA A 948 1.72 -25.12 -11.96
CA ALA A 948 2.80 -25.07 -12.92
C ALA A 948 3.22 -26.48 -13.40
N LYS A 949 3.35 -27.46 -12.50
CA LYS A 949 3.63 -28.85 -12.87
C LYS A 949 2.58 -29.41 -13.83
N LYS A 950 1.32 -29.15 -13.52
CA LYS A 950 0.22 -29.63 -14.37
C LYS A 950 0.23 -28.93 -15.72
N PHE A 951 0.46 -27.63 -15.76
CA PHE A 951 0.56 -26.84 -16.98
C PHE A 951 1.66 -27.36 -17.92
N PHE A 952 2.88 -27.50 -17.43
CA PHE A 952 3.99 -28.02 -18.24
C PHE A 952 3.83 -29.49 -18.56
N GLY A 953 3.14 -30.26 -17.72
CA GLY A 953 2.75 -31.66 -18.01
C GLY A 953 1.76 -31.76 -19.17
N GLU A 954 0.81 -30.84 -19.31
CA GLU A 954 -0.09 -30.79 -20.48
C GLU A 954 0.67 -30.36 -21.76
N LEU A 955 1.57 -29.39 -21.68
CA LEU A 955 2.44 -29.02 -22.81
C LEU A 955 3.25 -30.20 -23.33
N LYS A 956 3.73 -31.05 -22.43
CA LYS A 956 4.46 -32.28 -22.83
C LYS A 956 3.57 -33.25 -23.57
N LYS A 957 2.29 -33.37 -23.23
CA LYS A 957 1.30 -34.19 -23.97
C LYS A 957 1.00 -33.62 -25.35
N GLU A 958 1.08 -32.31 -25.53
CA GLU A 958 0.93 -31.63 -26.82
C GLU A 958 2.20 -31.71 -27.69
N GLY A 959 3.20 -32.49 -27.30
CA GLY A 959 4.43 -32.75 -28.06
C GLY A 959 5.56 -31.76 -27.80
N ILE A 960 5.43 -30.90 -26.80
CA ILE A 960 6.50 -29.98 -26.37
C ILE A 960 7.36 -30.70 -25.32
N ASN A 961 8.61 -31.05 -25.70
CA ASN A 961 9.51 -31.71 -24.75
C ASN A 961 10.02 -30.73 -23.69
N VAL A 962 9.20 -30.47 -22.66
CA VAL A 962 9.51 -29.56 -21.56
C VAL A 962 9.33 -30.28 -20.23
N SER A 963 10.27 -30.08 -19.30
CA SER A 963 10.19 -30.52 -17.91
C SER A 963 10.10 -29.31 -17.00
N PHE A 964 9.29 -29.39 -15.95
CA PHE A 964 9.19 -28.35 -14.91
C PHE A 964 9.71 -28.90 -13.59
N GLU A 965 10.63 -28.17 -12.98
CA GLU A 965 11.22 -28.50 -11.68
C GLU A 965 11.16 -27.31 -10.74
N LYS A 966 10.97 -27.60 -9.45
CA LYS A 966 11.15 -26.61 -8.37
C LYS A 966 12.55 -26.73 -7.80
N GLN A 967 13.17 -25.63 -7.52
CA GLN A 967 14.46 -25.52 -6.86
C GLN A 967 14.29 -24.88 -5.50
N LEU A 968 14.55 -25.62 -4.43
CA LEU A 968 14.60 -25.12 -3.06
C LEU A 968 15.99 -24.56 -2.74
N LYS A 969 16.15 -23.91 -1.58
CA LYS A 969 17.39 -23.25 -1.17
C LYS A 969 18.61 -24.18 -1.22
N ASP A 970 18.45 -25.40 -0.74
CA ASP A 970 19.53 -26.40 -0.69
C ASP A 970 19.69 -27.22 -1.99
N ASP A 971 18.82 -27.05 -2.98
CA ASP A 971 18.91 -27.78 -4.23
C ASP A 971 19.95 -27.14 -5.14
N ASP A 972 20.84 -27.94 -5.70
CA ASP A 972 21.85 -27.52 -6.66
C ASP A 972 21.32 -27.70 -8.10
N ILE A 973 21.34 -26.61 -8.89
CA ILE A 973 20.88 -26.62 -10.28
C ILE A 973 21.67 -27.62 -11.15
N VAL A 974 22.95 -27.77 -10.90
CA VAL A 974 23.82 -28.72 -11.65
C VAL A 974 23.36 -30.15 -11.42
N ASN A 975 23.04 -30.50 -10.17
CA ASN A 975 22.53 -31.81 -9.84
C ASN A 975 21.15 -32.07 -10.45
N MET A 976 20.30 -31.07 -10.55
CA MET A 976 18.98 -31.15 -11.20
C MET A 976 19.15 -31.42 -12.71
N ILE A 977 20.03 -30.67 -13.38
CA ILE A 977 20.34 -30.85 -14.80
C ILE A 977 20.92 -32.25 -15.05
N ASN A 978 21.89 -32.67 -14.26
CA ASN A 978 22.52 -33.98 -14.38
C ASN A 978 21.53 -35.16 -14.23
N LYS A 979 20.48 -35.03 -13.42
CA LYS A 979 19.41 -36.03 -13.29
C LYS A 979 18.54 -36.13 -14.56
N LEU A 980 18.38 -35.06 -15.29
CA LEU A 980 17.60 -35.03 -16.54
C LEU A 980 18.40 -35.57 -17.73
N VAL A 981 19.70 -35.39 -17.71
CA VAL A 981 20.61 -35.85 -18.77
C VAL A 981 20.88 -37.35 -18.68
N ARG A 982 20.96 -37.90 -17.47
CA ARG A 982 21.06 -39.37 -17.23
C ARG A 982 19.73 -40.04 -17.56
#